data_03c70578c39e50b736e9c608abbd2ab1
#
_entry.id   03c70578c39e50b736e9c608abbd2ab1
#
_cell.length_a   1.000
_cell.length_b   1.000
_cell.length_c   1.000
_cell.angle_alpha   90.00
_cell.angle_beta   90.00
_cell.angle_gamma   90.00
#
_symmetry.space_group_name_H-M   'P 1'
#
loop_
_entity.id
_entity.type
_entity.pdbx_description
1 polymer ?
#
loop_
_entity_poly.entity_id
_entity_poly.type
_entity_poly.pdbx_seq_one_letter_code
_entity_poly.pdbx_strand_id
1 'polypeptide(L)'
;MIRKSYFAFGAVMAAAMLSPAVAQNATSPQAAAGADDAGIGDIIVTATRREQTLQATPLAVTAIGSEGLTSRGINGLGDIANGTVPGMQFAPFAGTPSILAISARGIGISDSTQGTQDLVVPLYIDGVPLGRAQGLGLELIDPERIEFLRGPQGQLFGRNAEGGAIQFVARRPSGTFGFDASGQVGNYGHDRERLRVDLPEVGNVRLQGSVVHSQHNAYTENGPKGVYSQQADYGYFNSFGFRIAAEWSPFEGFRANYAYDDSDIKDSQPYMVWVPVNIIGRTAFSPMPAGDDKYPKRTNSPTYNEYFKSKSRGHGLTMQYEASDAVTLKSITSYRETSRHGSSTLGDALVAGGSSTGILRSNAREDVDQNQWYQELQAISSFDRLDLTVGGSYFREKVEDQRRSYLTGQGLNLPALGLSPASLVNCRGLEKCFSAHSEQNAKTDSYGVYAQGTYTPPILDDKLELTAGLRYSDDKKVAVRTYIQPALLPPYTEASPSGTLPLRPAVFRAKRWDPAFTAKYNFTDQVNAYVRYATAYRAGGANVRSSNFSSYGAEEVSSLEVGFKARAFDRRLTLNVAYYHQKVKGFQSNIQEQPITNPSLTNTVNSVSPLKVNGVEAEAVLRIAEGLTLSAGYAYLDAPAFTQYDNPLTPAVDITRFYSVQSPDHSGNIAADYESPDLGLGKLALHLDYALSTGYWATPGGLQVASLGPTYKRPETKTNMLNGRVALRDIALAGTKAEIALFGKNLLDSTAYTYGFDGAASGAGFAEFLPAPLSYGIELRIRY
;
A
#
# COMPACT_ATOMS: atom_id res chain seq x y z
N MET A 1 -16.65 -27.25 2.66
CA MET A 1 -15.55 -27.28 1.69
C MET A 1 -14.14 -27.41 2.32
N ILE A 2 -14.04 -27.45 3.63
CA ILE A 2 -12.78 -27.44 4.42
C ILE A 2 -11.98 -28.76 4.34
N ARG A 3 -12.53 -29.86 3.88
CA ARG A 3 -11.84 -31.16 3.87
C ARG A 3 -10.98 -31.48 2.63
N LYS A 4 -10.92 -30.62 1.61
CA LYS A 4 -10.17 -30.92 0.36
C LYS A 4 -8.77 -30.31 0.29
N SER A 5 -8.45 -29.26 1.07
CA SER A 5 -7.15 -28.58 1.03
C SER A 5 -6.03 -29.39 1.67
N TYR A 6 -6.30 -30.10 2.78
CA TYR A 6 -5.29 -30.93 3.46
C TYR A 6 -4.77 -32.11 2.64
N PHE A 7 -5.56 -32.62 1.70
CA PHE A 7 -5.16 -33.75 0.87
C PHE A 7 -4.20 -33.35 -0.27
N ALA A 8 -4.31 -32.12 -0.77
CA ALA A 8 -3.44 -31.65 -1.86
C ALA A 8 -2.01 -31.35 -1.36
N PHE A 9 -1.86 -30.79 -0.17
CA PHE A 9 -0.54 -30.46 0.41
C PHE A 9 0.20 -31.72 0.85
N GLY A 10 -0.48 -32.67 1.47
CA GLY A 10 0.10 -33.99 1.81
C GLY A 10 0.57 -34.77 0.60
N ALA A 11 -0.13 -34.69 -0.53
CA ALA A 11 0.25 -35.36 -1.78
C ALA A 11 1.46 -34.73 -2.47
N VAL A 12 1.61 -33.39 -2.41
CA VAL A 12 2.76 -32.66 -2.96
C VAL A 12 4.02 -32.91 -2.11
N MET A 13 3.89 -32.95 -0.78
CA MET A 13 4.97 -33.31 0.13
C MET A 13 5.43 -34.77 -0.05
N ALA A 14 4.50 -35.69 -0.29
CA ALA A 14 4.84 -37.10 -0.56
C ALA A 14 5.49 -37.29 -1.94
N ALA A 15 5.12 -36.50 -2.95
CA ALA A 15 5.74 -36.56 -4.29
C ALA A 15 7.16 -35.99 -4.32
N ALA A 16 7.48 -35.02 -3.49
CA ALA A 16 8.83 -34.46 -3.37
C ALA A 16 9.85 -35.43 -2.77
N MET A 17 9.39 -36.45 -2.04
CA MET A 17 10.28 -37.46 -1.40
C MET A 17 10.62 -38.65 -2.31
N LEU A 18 10.09 -38.74 -3.53
CA LEU A 18 10.20 -39.90 -4.42
C LEU A 18 11.10 -39.71 -5.65
N SER A 19 11.93 -38.68 -5.72
CA SER A 19 12.86 -38.48 -6.84
C SER A 19 14.20 -39.22 -6.62
N PRO A 20 14.65 -40.07 -7.56
CA PRO A 20 15.95 -40.71 -7.44
C PRO A 20 17.05 -39.68 -7.71
N ALA A 21 18.06 -39.69 -6.86
CA ALA A 21 19.26 -38.88 -6.99
C ALA A 21 20.05 -39.26 -8.25
N VAL A 22 20.06 -38.39 -9.26
CA VAL A 22 21.07 -38.39 -10.30
C VAL A 22 22.00 -37.21 -10.00
N ALA A 23 23.07 -37.51 -9.30
CA ALA A 23 24.16 -36.57 -9.05
C ALA A 23 24.97 -36.42 -10.34
N GLN A 24 24.87 -35.29 -11.01
CA GLN A 24 25.90 -34.84 -11.94
C GLN A 24 26.55 -33.57 -11.37
N ASN A 25 27.84 -33.69 -11.06
CA ASN A 25 28.70 -32.58 -10.67
C ASN A 25 28.81 -31.58 -11.84
N ALA A 26 28.12 -30.46 -11.73
CA ALA A 26 28.41 -29.27 -12.50
C ALA A 26 28.78 -28.16 -11.50
N THR A 27 30.08 -27.92 -11.40
CA THR A 27 30.62 -26.75 -10.68
C THR A 27 30.27 -25.51 -11.48
N SER A 28 29.22 -24.82 -11.05
CA SER A 28 28.95 -23.41 -11.43
C SER A 28 29.72 -22.51 -10.48
N PRO A 29 30.30 -21.40 -10.93
CA PRO A 29 30.94 -20.45 -10.03
C PRO A 29 29.85 -19.71 -9.25
N GLN A 30 29.46 -20.26 -8.14
CA GLN A 30 28.82 -19.52 -7.06
C GLN A 30 29.91 -18.57 -6.58
N ALA A 31 29.68 -17.26 -6.71
CA ALA A 31 30.54 -16.28 -6.07
C ALA A 31 30.67 -16.69 -4.59
N ALA A 32 31.82 -17.21 -4.25
CA ALA A 32 32.14 -17.58 -2.88
C ALA A 32 32.07 -16.29 -2.07
N ALA A 33 30.98 -16.12 -1.32
CA ALA A 33 31.01 -15.24 -0.16
C ALA A 33 32.11 -15.79 0.75
N GLY A 34 33.24 -15.11 0.73
CA GLY A 34 34.36 -15.47 1.60
C GLY A 34 33.87 -15.48 3.05
N ALA A 35 34.19 -16.56 3.74
CA ALA A 35 33.78 -16.85 5.12
C ALA A 35 34.44 -15.96 6.18
N ASP A 36 34.80 -14.69 5.86
CA ASP A 36 35.49 -13.77 6.78
C ASP A 36 35.01 -12.31 6.73
N ASP A 37 33.89 -11.97 6.07
CA ASP A 37 33.37 -10.61 6.15
C ASP A 37 32.41 -10.44 7.35
N ALA A 38 32.96 -10.05 8.52
CA ALA A 38 32.21 -9.81 9.75
C ALA A 38 31.23 -8.62 9.66
N GLY A 39 31.09 -8.00 8.46
CA GLY A 39 30.30 -6.83 8.20
C GLY A 39 28.86 -7.09 7.77
N ILE A 40 28.06 -6.00 7.73
CA ILE A 40 26.70 -6.01 7.16
C ILE A 40 26.83 -6.04 5.63
N GLY A 41 26.19 -7.03 5.00
CA GLY A 41 26.21 -7.22 3.54
C GLY A 41 25.61 -6.04 2.77
N ASP A 42 26.00 -5.90 1.50
CA ASP A 42 25.47 -4.88 0.61
C ASP A 42 24.06 -5.24 0.12
N ILE A 43 23.13 -4.31 0.30
CA ILE A 43 21.80 -4.41 -0.28
C ILE A 43 21.80 -3.67 -1.62
N ILE A 44 21.51 -4.39 -2.71
CA ILE A 44 21.36 -3.80 -4.04
C ILE A 44 19.94 -3.24 -4.18
N VAL A 45 19.82 -2.03 -4.72
CA VAL A 45 18.55 -1.36 -5.02
C VAL A 45 18.52 -0.87 -6.46
N THR A 46 17.30 -0.68 -6.98
CA THR A 46 17.05 -0.21 -8.35
C THR A 46 16.38 1.17 -8.39
N ALA A 47 16.50 1.91 -7.30
CA ALA A 47 15.86 3.21 -7.07
C ALA A 47 16.18 4.28 -8.16
N THR A 48 17.33 4.18 -8.82
CA THR A 48 17.77 5.09 -9.88
C THR A 48 17.63 4.51 -11.28
N ARG A 49 16.81 3.48 -11.47
CA ARG A 49 16.70 2.67 -12.71
C ARG A 49 17.99 1.94 -13.08
N ARG A 50 18.95 1.90 -12.15
CA ARG A 50 20.21 1.16 -12.21
C ARG A 50 20.38 0.34 -10.95
N GLU A 51 21.05 -0.78 -11.03
CA GLU A 51 21.45 -1.56 -9.87
C GLU A 51 22.62 -0.85 -9.16
N GLN A 52 22.41 -0.46 -7.91
CA GLN A 52 23.42 0.20 -7.07
C GLN A 52 23.29 -0.30 -5.65
N THR A 53 24.35 -0.20 -4.85
CA THR A 53 24.23 -0.46 -3.41
C THR A 53 23.39 0.62 -2.75
N LEU A 54 22.64 0.27 -1.71
CA LEU A 54 21.83 1.20 -0.94
C LEU A 54 22.69 2.37 -0.41
N GLN A 55 23.95 2.12 -0.04
CA GLN A 55 24.87 3.13 0.46
C GLN A 55 25.36 4.08 -0.63
N ALA A 56 25.53 3.61 -1.86
CA ALA A 56 25.90 4.44 -2.99
C ALA A 56 24.76 5.33 -3.51
N THR A 57 23.52 4.96 -3.24
CA THR A 57 22.33 5.64 -3.77
C THR A 57 22.04 6.94 -3.00
N PRO A 58 22.11 8.14 -3.64
CA PRO A 58 21.99 9.42 -2.93
C PRO A 58 20.54 9.87 -2.77
N LEU A 59 19.75 9.07 -2.07
CA LEU A 59 18.38 9.36 -1.67
C LEU A 59 17.99 8.49 -0.46
N ALA A 60 16.90 8.86 0.22
CA ALA A 60 16.36 8.08 1.33
C ALA A 60 15.63 6.86 0.79
N VAL A 61 16.21 5.66 1.00
CA VAL A 61 15.67 4.35 0.59
C VAL A 61 15.76 3.37 1.74
N THR A 62 14.68 2.64 1.98
CA THR A 62 14.67 1.42 2.81
C THR A 62 14.48 0.22 1.89
N ALA A 63 15.25 -0.84 2.06
CA ALA A 63 15.07 -2.08 1.32
C ALA A 63 14.98 -3.26 2.30
N ILE A 64 13.98 -4.11 2.09
CA ILE A 64 13.76 -5.32 2.90
C ILE A 64 13.86 -6.53 1.95
N GLY A 65 14.90 -7.34 2.13
CA GLY A 65 15.11 -8.57 1.36
C GLY A 65 14.22 -9.72 1.84
N SER A 66 14.20 -10.82 1.10
CA SER A 66 13.30 -11.96 1.36
C SER A 66 13.44 -12.58 2.75
N GLU A 67 14.65 -12.61 3.32
CA GLU A 67 14.85 -13.06 4.69
C GLU A 67 14.26 -12.11 5.73
N GLY A 68 14.47 -10.81 5.55
CA GLY A 68 13.85 -9.78 6.39
C GLY A 68 12.33 -9.76 6.32
N LEU A 69 11.74 -10.04 5.15
CA LEU A 69 10.30 -10.22 5.00
C LEU A 69 9.81 -11.46 5.77
N THR A 70 10.54 -12.58 5.66
CA THR A 70 10.18 -13.82 6.36
C THR A 70 10.32 -13.68 7.88
N SER A 71 11.42 -13.12 8.39
CA SER A 71 11.65 -12.97 9.84
C SER A 71 10.60 -12.07 10.49
N ARG A 72 10.19 -11.01 9.82
CA ARG A 72 9.14 -10.06 10.27
C ARG A 72 7.72 -10.56 10.00
N GLY A 73 7.53 -11.69 9.32
CA GLY A 73 6.23 -12.22 8.93
C GLY A 73 5.46 -11.30 7.97
N ILE A 74 6.18 -10.52 7.12
CA ILE A 74 5.60 -9.64 6.10
C ILE A 74 5.25 -10.48 4.89
N ASN A 75 3.97 -10.72 4.68
CA ASN A 75 3.41 -11.49 3.57
C ASN A 75 2.82 -10.58 2.47
N GLY A 76 2.38 -9.38 2.85
CA GLY A 76 1.84 -8.34 1.96
C GLY A 76 2.16 -6.95 2.48
N LEU A 77 1.88 -5.91 1.70
CA LEU A 77 2.07 -4.53 2.15
C LEU A 77 1.19 -4.18 3.36
N GLY A 78 0.05 -4.86 3.51
CA GLY A 78 -0.83 -4.69 4.66
C GLY A 78 -0.27 -5.21 6.00
N ASP A 79 0.74 -6.08 5.95
CA ASP A 79 1.45 -6.56 7.15
C ASP A 79 2.50 -5.57 7.68
N ILE A 80 2.82 -4.54 6.88
CA ILE A 80 3.82 -3.54 7.28
C ILE A 80 3.19 -2.61 8.32
N ALA A 81 3.57 -2.78 9.57
CA ALA A 81 3.12 -1.89 10.63
C ALA A 81 3.62 -0.45 10.40
N ASN A 82 2.79 0.52 10.73
CA ASN A 82 3.17 1.93 10.66
C ASN A 82 4.38 2.17 11.58
N GLY A 83 5.41 2.81 11.03
CA GLY A 83 6.70 2.98 11.71
C GLY A 83 7.77 1.99 11.27
N THR A 84 7.44 0.85 10.69
CA THR A 84 8.42 -0.13 10.16
C THR A 84 9.29 0.47 9.07
N VAL A 85 8.71 1.31 8.20
CA VAL A 85 9.45 2.12 7.23
C VAL A 85 9.35 3.58 7.68
N PRO A 86 10.46 4.21 8.10
CA PRO A 86 10.44 5.58 8.60
C PRO A 86 9.84 6.57 7.60
N GLY A 87 8.95 7.46 8.06
CA GLY A 87 8.31 8.47 7.22
C GLY A 87 7.23 7.95 6.26
N MET A 88 6.89 6.66 6.29
CA MET A 88 5.78 6.07 5.53
C MET A 88 4.74 5.44 6.45
N GLN A 89 3.46 5.55 6.06
CA GLN A 89 2.34 4.93 6.77
C GLN A 89 1.54 4.07 5.80
N PHE A 90 1.09 2.91 6.30
CA PHE A 90 0.33 1.91 5.55
C PHE A 90 -0.98 1.67 6.30
N ALA A 91 -2.09 2.18 5.78
CA ALA A 91 -3.38 2.02 6.41
C ALA A 91 -4.35 1.30 5.47
N PRO A 92 -4.96 0.17 5.88
CA PRO A 92 -6.06 -0.42 5.15
C PRO A 92 -7.21 0.57 5.06
N PHE A 93 -7.65 0.94 3.85
CA PHE A 93 -8.76 1.88 3.68
C PHE A 93 -10.07 1.29 4.22
N ALA A 94 -10.73 2.03 5.11
CA ALA A 94 -11.90 1.53 5.87
C ALA A 94 -11.64 0.14 6.50
N GLY A 95 -10.39 -0.14 6.84
CA GLY A 95 -9.95 -1.39 7.43
C GLY A 95 -9.88 -2.59 6.49
N THR A 96 -10.27 -2.48 5.21
CA THR A 96 -10.23 -3.61 4.27
C THR A 96 -8.80 -3.91 3.81
N PRO A 97 -8.27 -5.14 4.03
CA PRO A 97 -6.91 -5.48 3.68
C PRO A 97 -6.55 -5.33 2.19
N SER A 98 -7.53 -5.51 1.31
CA SER A 98 -7.33 -5.47 -0.15
C SER A 98 -7.07 -4.07 -0.72
N ILE A 99 -7.32 -2.99 0.04
CA ILE A 99 -6.99 -1.61 -0.36
C ILE A 99 -6.13 -0.94 0.68
N LEU A 100 -5.02 -0.37 0.25
CA LEU A 100 -4.13 0.40 1.12
C LEU A 100 -4.15 1.88 0.75
N ALA A 101 -4.28 2.72 1.77
CA ALA A 101 -3.92 4.13 1.72
C ALA A 101 -2.48 4.25 2.20
N ILE A 102 -1.57 4.64 1.31
CA ILE A 102 -0.16 4.81 1.64
C ILE A 102 0.15 6.29 1.64
N SER A 103 0.79 6.76 2.71
CA SER A 103 1.29 8.13 2.80
C SER A 103 2.80 8.13 3.03
N ALA A 104 3.46 9.19 2.60
CA ALA A 104 4.87 9.40 2.83
C ALA A 104 5.15 10.87 3.06
N ARG A 105 5.97 11.18 4.09
CA ARG A 105 6.44 12.54 4.39
C ARG A 105 5.32 13.59 4.43
N GLY A 106 4.21 13.27 5.06
CA GLY A 106 3.08 14.19 5.20
C GLY A 106 2.20 14.34 3.96
N ILE A 107 2.44 13.55 2.90
CA ILE A 107 1.60 13.51 1.71
C ILE A 107 0.82 12.20 1.73
N GLY A 108 -0.51 12.29 1.90
CA GLY A 108 -1.39 11.15 2.05
C GLY A 108 -2.62 11.23 1.16
N ILE A 109 -3.31 10.10 1.03
CA ILE A 109 -4.59 9.98 0.33
C ILE A 109 -5.68 9.63 1.34
N SER A 110 -6.76 10.39 1.33
CA SER A 110 -7.87 10.16 2.28
C SER A 110 -8.89 9.15 1.79
N ASP A 111 -9.00 8.94 0.47
CA ASP A 111 -9.91 7.98 -0.14
C ASP A 111 -9.25 7.32 -1.34
N SER A 112 -8.68 6.16 -1.12
CA SER A 112 -8.00 5.37 -2.15
C SER A 112 -8.94 4.55 -3.03
N THR A 113 -10.26 4.62 -2.82
CA THR A 113 -11.24 3.79 -3.56
C THR A 113 -11.78 4.46 -4.81
N GLN A 114 -11.60 5.78 -4.98
CA GLN A 114 -12.14 6.49 -6.16
C GLN A 114 -11.41 6.11 -7.44
N GLY A 115 -12.16 5.69 -8.46
CA GLY A 115 -11.61 5.26 -9.74
C GLY A 115 -10.88 6.33 -10.56
N THR A 116 -10.96 7.61 -10.17
CA THR A 116 -10.25 8.73 -10.82
C THR A 116 -9.14 9.34 -9.98
N GLN A 117 -9.06 9.01 -8.68
CA GLN A 117 -8.02 9.53 -7.80
C GLN A 117 -6.78 8.64 -7.88
N ASP A 118 -5.64 9.25 -8.14
CA ASP A 118 -4.36 8.55 -8.27
C ASP A 118 -3.66 8.38 -6.91
N LEU A 119 -2.77 7.41 -6.82
CA LEU A 119 -1.92 7.16 -5.65
C LEU A 119 -0.94 8.32 -5.42
N VAL A 120 -0.48 8.48 -4.18
CA VAL A 120 0.62 9.40 -3.80
C VAL A 120 1.97 8.69 -3.73
N VAL A 121 1.94 7.37 -3.52
CA VAL A 121 3.08 6.47 -3.52
C VAL A 121 2.70 5.25 -4.37
N PRO A 122 3.02 5.23 -5.65
CA PRO A 122 2.71 4.11 -6.52
C PRO A 122 3.56 2.89 -6.19
N LEU A 123 2.98 1.69 -6.34
CA LEU A 123 3.69 0.43 -6.32
C LEU A 123 4.10 0.05 -7.74
N TYR A 124 5.34 -0.38 -7.89
CA TYR A 124 5.89 -0.96 -9.12
C TYR A 124 6.17 -2.45 -8.90
N ILE A 125 5.74 -3.30 -9.82
CA ILE A 125 6.12 -4.72 -9.87
C ILE A 125 7.07 -4.89 -11.03
N ASP A 126 8.33 -5.25 -10.74
CA ASP A 126 9.40 -5.41 -11.75
C ASP A 126 9.53 -4.18 -12.69
N GLY A 127 9.33 -2.97 -12.15
CA GLY A 127 9.38 -1.71 -12.88
C GLY A 127 8.07 -1.24 -13.52
N VAL A 128 7.00 -2.05 -13.46
CA VAL A 128 5.67 -1.73 -14.01
C VAL A 128 4.80 -1.06 -12.94
N PRO A 129 4.29 0.17 -13.14
CA PRO A 129 3.42 0.82 -12.16
C PRO A 129 2.05 0.15 -12.06
N LEU A 130 1.53 0.02 -10.83
CA LEU A 130 0.12 -0.27 -10.59
C LEU A 130 -0.67 1.05 -10.60
N GLY A 131 -1.72 1.12 -11.41
CA GLY A 131 -2.51 2.35 -11.58
C GLY A 131 -3.42 2.67 -10.40
N ARG A 132 -3.79 1.67 -9.58
CA ARG A 132 -4.84 1.80 -8.56
C ARG A 132 -4.50 1.14 -7.23
N ALA A 133 -5.14 1.65 -6.17
CA ALA A 133 -5.02 1.10 -4.82
C ALA A 133 -5.68 -0.28 -4.67
N GLN A 134 -6.65 -0.59 -5.52
CA GLN A 134 -7.36 -1.88 -5.58
C GLN A 134 -6.44 -3.01 -6.03
N GLY A 135 -5.48 -3.36 -5.50
CA GLY A 135 -4.47 -4.36 -5.82
C GLY A 135 -3.22 -4.22 -4.97
N LEU A 136 -3.15 -3.17 -4.13
CA LEU A 136 -2.01 -2.97 -3.24
C LEU A 136 -2.00 -3.95 -2.05
N GLY A 137 -3.16 -4.47 -1.66
CA GLY A 137 -3.28 -5.46 -0.58
C GLY A 137 -3.01 -6.90 -1.02
N LEU A 138 -2.47 -7.11 -2.23
CA LEU A 138 -2.14 -8.43 -2.73
C LEU A 138 -1.07 -9.12 -1.88
N GLU A 139 -1.18 -10.44 -1.74
CA GLU A 139 -0.10 -11.26 -1.22
C GLU A 139 1.14 -11.13 -2.11
N LEU A 140 2.29 -11.00 -1.48
CA LEU A 140 3.56 -10.91 -2.20
C LEU A 140 3.97 -12.31 -2.67
N ILE A 141 3.84 -12.55 -3.99
CA ILE A 141 4.20 -13.83 -4.58
C ILE A 141 5.69 -13.82 -4.89
N ASP A 142 6.47 -14.51 -4.05
CA ASP A 142 7.92 -14.73 -4.19
C ASP A 142 8.76 -13.46 -4.36
N PRO A 143 8.76 -12.53 -3.38
CA PRO A 143 9.61 -11.35 -3.42
C PRO A 143 11.10 -11.72 -3.23
N GLU A 144 11.95 -11.11 -4.05
CA GLU A 144 13.38 -11.02 -3.76
C GLU A 144 13.63 -9.93 -2.73
N ARG A 145 12.99 -8.75 -2.94
CA ARG A 145 13.04 -7.61 -2.05
C ARG A 145 11.90 -6.62 -2.33
N ILE A 146 11.67 -5.73 -1.37
CA ILE A 146 10.84 -4.54 -1.53
C ILE A 146 11.70 -3.32 -1.23
N GLU A 147 11.66 -2.33 -2.11
CA GLU A 147 12.36 -1.05 -1.97
C GLU A 147 11.34 0.06 -1.74
N PHE A 148 11.55 0.88 -0.70
CA PHE A 148 10.71 2.02 -0.33
C PHE A 148 11.50 3.30 -0.55
N LEU A 149 11.20 4.01 -1.64
CA LEU A 149 11.82 5.27 -2.00
C LEU A 149 10.98 6.41 -1.41
N ARG A 150 11.59 7.30 -0.67
CA ARG A 150 10.90 8.42 -0.01
C ARG A 150 11.21 9.76 -0.69
N GLY A 151 10.20 10.65 -0.68
CA GLY A 151 10.25 11.94 -1.34
C GLY A 151 10.09 11.89 -2.86
N PRO A 152 10.01 13.04 -3.54
CA PRO A 152 9.61 13.14 -4.93
C PRO A 152 10.51 12.35 -5.89
N GLN A 153 9.88 11.52 -6.73
CA GLN A 153 10.53 10.66 -7.74
C GLN A 153 10.01 10.96 -9.17
N GLY A 154 9.46 12.16 -9.42
CA GLY A 154 8.83 12.49 -10.70
C GLY A 154 9.73 12.33 -11.91
N GLN A 155 11.03 12.60 -11.77
CA GLN A 155 12.00 12.57 -12.84
C GLN A 155 12.19 11.14 -13.45
N LEU A 156 12.25 10.07 -12.64
CA LEU A 156 12.43 8.70 -13.14
C LEU A 156 11.14 7.88 -13.19
N PHE A 157 10.23 8.13 -12.25
CA PHE A 157 9.01 7.34 -12.09
C PHE A 157 7.77 8.03 -12.71
N GLY A 158 7.89 9.34 -12.99
CA GLY A 158 6.83 10.10 -13.64
C GLY A 158 5.72 10.54 -12.70
N ARG A 159 4.49 10.56 -13.21
CA ARG A 159 3.32 11.02 -12.47
C ARG A 159 3.07 10.23 -11.20
N ASN A 160 2.42 10.86 -10.24
CA ASN A 160 1.91 10.25 -9.00
C ASN A 160 3.00 9.73 -8.04
N ALA A 161 4.27 10.10 -8.24
CA ALA A 161 5.39 9.72 -7.41
C ALA A 161 5.87 10.89 -6.52
N GLU A 162 4.93 11.70 -6.01
CA GLU A 162 5.24 12.89 -5.21
C GLU A 162 5.59 12.55 -3.75
N GLY A 163 4.99 11.52 -3.17
CA GLY A 163 5.35 11.03 -1.84
C GLY A 163 6.55 10.09 -1.86
N GLY A 164 6.77 9.41 -3.00
CA GLY A 164 7.80 8.40 -3.17
C GLY A 164 7.40 7.32 -4.16
N ALA A 165 8.01 6.14 -4.05
CA ALA A 165 7.66 4.95 -4.81
C ALA A 165 7.97 3.69 -4.02
N ILE A 166 7.22 2.62 -4.24
CA ILE A 166 7.50 1.29 -3.70
C ILE A 166 7.84 0.40 -4.88
N GLN A 167 8.98 -0.28 -4.82
CA GLN A 167 9.37 -1.26 -5.83
C GLN A 167 9.31 -2.66 -5.22
N PHE A 168 8.47 -3.49 -5.78
CA PHE A 168 8.47 -4.93 -5.58
C PHE A 168 9.33 -5.57 -6.67
N VAL A 169 10.42 -6.19 -6.26
CA VAL A 169 11.30 -6.93 -7.16
C VAL A 169 11.06 -8.41 -6.92
N ALA A 170 10.52 -9.08 -7.93
CA ALA A 170 10.27 -10.51 -7.86
C ALA A 170 11.55 -11.30 -8.11
N ARG A 171 11.63 -12.48 -7.49
CA ARG A 171 12.74 -13.40 -7.70
C ARG A 171 12.75 -13.93 -9.13
N ARG A 172 13.94 -14.04 -9.71
CA ARG A 172 14.14 -14.59 -11.05
C ARG A 172 14.33 -16.10 -11.02
N PRO A 173 14.01 -16.83 -12.12
CA PRO A 173 14.31 -18.25 -12.25
C PRO A 173 15.81 -18.52 -12.11
N SER A 174 16.19 -19.49 -11.27
CA SER A 174 17.60 -19.81 -10.99
C SER A 174 18.25 -20.60 -12.12
N GLY A 175 17.48 -21.41 -12.85
CA GLY A 175 18.00 -22.36 -13.84
C GLY A 175 18.62 -23.64 -13.23
N THR A 176 18.56 -23.78 -11.92
CA THR A 176 18.92 -25.01 -11.20
C THR A 176 17.69 -25.54 -10.49
N PHE A 177 17.58 -26.88 -10.40
CA PHE A 177 16.46 -27.43 -9.65
C PHE A 177 16.53 -27.01 -8.18
N GLY A 178 15.41 -26.52 -7.69
CA GLY A 178 15.26 -26.14 -6.28
C GLY A 178 13.80 -25.92 -5.92
N PHE A 179 13.48 -26.05 -4.65
CA PHE A 179 12.16 -25.68 -4.13
C PHE A 179 12.24 -25.03 -2.75
N ASP A 180 11.22 -24.25 -2.44
CA ASP A 180 11.01 -23.61 -1.14
C ASP A 180 9.52 -23.76 -0.81
N ALA A 181 9.21 -24.62 0.16
CA ALA A 181 7.85 -24.91 0.59
C ALA A 181 7.68 -24.53 2.05
N SER A 182 6.61 -23.81 2.40
CA SER A 182 6.27 -23.50 3.78
C SER A 182 4.77 -23.64 4.05
N GLY A 183 4.44 -24.04 5.28
CA GLY A 183 3.08 -24.09 5.80
C GLY A 183 3.00 -23.48 7.19
N GLN A 184 1.98 -22.65 7.43
CA GLN A 184 1.71 -22.01 8.72
C GLN A 184 0.32 -22.39 9.18
N VAL A 185 0.16 -22.60 10.49
CA VAL A 185 -1.16 -22.74 11.13
C VAL A 185 -1.17 -21.93 12.44
N GLY A 186 -2.33 -21.35 12.77
CA GLY A 186 -2.41 -20.47 13.94
C GLY A 186 -3.82 -20.31 14.50
N ASN A 187 -3.94 -19.39 15.46
CA ASN A 187 -5.23 -19.02 16.01
C ASN A 187 -6.12 -18.34 14.91
N TYR A 188 -7.40 -18.16 15.18
CA TYR A 188 -8.42 -17.70 14.20
C TYR A 188 -8.50 -18.57 12.94
N GLY A 189 -8.08 -19.84 13.00
CA GLY A 189 -8.02 -20.71 11.82
C GLY A 189 -7.08 -20.19 10.76
N HIS A 190 -6.02 -19.49 11.18
CA HIS A 190 -4.96 -19.05 10.28
C HIS A 190 -4.29 -20.26 9.64
N ASP A 191 -4.16 -20.20 8.34
CA ASP A 191 -3.59 -21.23 7.49
C ASP A 191 -2.93 -20.53 6.30
N ARG A 192 -1.65 -20.84 6.04
CA ARG A 192 -0.92 -20.27 4.92
C ARG A 192 0.05 -21.28 4.35
N GLU A 193 -0.06 -21.52 3.05
CA GLU A 193 0.85 -22.37 2.30
C GLU A 193 1.55 -21.57 1.21
N ARG A 194 2.82 -21.85 1.02
CA ARG A 194 3.63 -21.30 -0.06
C ARG A 194 4.50 -22.40 -0.65
N LEU A 195 4.56 -22.43 -1.97
CA LEU A 195 5.48 -23.27 -2.72
C LEU A 195 6.13 -22.48 -3.83
N ARG A 196 7.43 -22.57 -3.97
CA ARG A 196 8.21 -22.14 -5.12
C ARG A 196 8.99 -23.33 -5.66
N VAL A 197 9.05 -23.45 -6.97
CA VAL A 197 9.84 -24.47 -7.67
C VAL A 197 10.60 -23.78 -8.79
N ASP A 198 11.93 -23.98 -8.82
CA ASP A 198 12.80 -23.65 -9.93
C ASP A 198 13.10 -24.92 -10.72
N LEU A 199 13.06 -24.84 -12.03
CA LEU A 199 13.41 -25.96 -12.92
C LEU A 199 14.84 -25.81 -13.46
N PRO A 200 15.51 -26.93 -13.78
CA PRO A 200 16.79 -26.91 -14.48
C PRO A 200 16.66 -26.14 -15.81
N GLU A 201 17.72 -25.43 -16.18
CA GLU A 201 17.79 -24.74 -17.47
C GLU A 201 17.75 -25.74 -18.63
N VAL A 202 16.90 -25.45 -19.62
CA VAL A 202 16.79 -26.26 -20.86
C VAL A 202 16.81 -25.31 -22.05
N GLY A 203 17.82 -25.45 -22.93
CA GLY A 203 17.90 -24.66 -24.16
C GLY A 203 17.96 -23.15 -23.92
N ASN A 204 18.73 -22.70 -22.92
CA ASN A 204 18.84 -21.30 -22.50
C ASN A 204 17.53 -20.70 -21.94
N VAL A 205 16.58 -21.54 -21.54
CA VAL A 205 15.34 -21.16 -20.89
C VAL A 205 15.36 -21.65 -19.46
N ARG A 206 15.11 -20.72 -18.51
CA ARG A 206 14.93 -20.97 -17.08
C ARG A 206 13.49 -20.74 -16.72
N LEU A 207 12.91 -21.62 -15.92
CA LEU A 207 11.51 -21.57 -15.54
C LEU A 207 11.37 -21.64 -14.02
N GLN A 208 10.38 -20.88 -13.51
CA GLN A 208 10.02 -20.86 -12.11
C GLN A 208 8.49 -20.79 -11.97
N GLY A 209 7.96 -21.52 -11.00
CA GLY A 209 6.56 -21.41 -10.57
C GLY A 209 6.49 -21.13 -9.08
N SER A 210 5.59 -20.24 -8.68
CA SER A 210 5.31 -19.93 -7.27
C SER A 210 3.81 -19.87 -7.04
N VAL A 211 3.35 -20.40 -5.90
CA VAL A 211 1.96 -20.35 -5.47
C VAL A 211 1.90 -19.99 -3.98
N VAL A 212 0.90 -19.22 -3.61
CA VAL A 212 0.60 -18.89 -2.23
C VAL A 212 -0.90 -18.97 -2.00
N HIS A 213 -1.28 -19.55 -0.88
CA HIS A 213 -2.63 -19.48 -0.32
C HIS A 213 -2.52 -18.98 1.12
N SER A 214 -3.45 -18.14 1.55
CA SER A 214 -3.49 -17.62 2.92
C SER A 214 -4.92 -17.36 3.33
N GLN A 215 -5.30 -17.81 4.52
CA GLN A 215 -6.62 -17.54 5.06
C GLN A 215 -6.63 -17.39 6.57
N HIS A 216 -7.62 -16.68 7.09
CA HIS A 216 -8.05 -16.75 8.47
C HIS A 216 -9.55 -16.50 8.58
N ASN A 217 -10.15 -17.06 9.62
CA ASN A 217 -11.55 -16.81 9.95
C ASN A 217 -11.75 -15.35 10.37
N ALA A 218 -12.99 -14.92 10.33
CA ALA A 218 -13.35 -13.61 10.86
C ALA A 218 -13.00 -13.50 12.35
N TYR A 219 -12.58 -12.32 12.75
CA TYR A 219 -12.29 -12.01 14.17
C TYR A 219 -13.58 -11.82 14.97
N THR A 220 -14.67 -11.37 14.30
CA THR A 220 -16.00 -11.20 14.88
C THR A 220 -17.06 -11.82 13.98
N GLU A 221 -17.81 -12.80 14.50
CA GLU A 221 -18.97 -13.36 13.80
C GLU A 221 -20.11 -12.35 13.75
N ASN A 222 -20.74 -12.20 12.60
CA ASN A 222 -21.93 -11.38 12.43
C ASN A 222 -23.19 -12.27 12.30
N GLY A 223 -23.99 -12.36 13.33
CA GLY A 223 -25.19 -13.18 13.38
C GLY A 223 -26.40 -12.44 13.94
N PRO A 224 -27.62 -12.96 13.79
CA PRO A 224 -28.06 -14.02 12.91
C PRO A 224 -28.18 -13.54 11.45
N LYS A 225 -27.80 -14.38 10.50
CA LYS A 225 -27.84 -14.12 9.04
C LYS A 225 -29.28 -14.13 8.48
N GLY A 226 -30.28 -13.76 9.30
CA GLY A 226 -31.68 -14.00 9.00
C GLY A 226 -32.38 -12.99 8.11
N VAL A 227 -31.84 -11.78 7.93
CA VAL A 227 -32.44 -10.74 7.07
C VAL A 227 -31.71 -10.68 5.72
N TYR A 228 -30.40 -10.95 5.69
CA TYR A 228 -29.58 -10.93 4.49
C TYR A 228 -28.72 -12.20 4.43
N SER A 229 -28.95 -13.03 3.43
CA SER A 229 -28.28 -14.32 3.27
C SER A 229 -26.78 -14.20 2.93
N GLN A 230 -26.29 -13.03 2.60
CA GLN A 230 -24.89 -12.76 2.19
C GLN A 230 -24.11 -11.86 3.15
N GLN A 231 -24.61 -11.68 4.37
CA GLN A 231 -23.94 -10.83 5.36
C GLN A 231 -22.58 -11.40 5.74
N ALA A 232 -21.52 -10.58 5.56
CA ALA A 232 -20.16 -10.95 5.90
C ALA A 232 -19.92 -10.86 7.41
N ASP A 233 -19.06 -11.74 7.91
CA ASP A 233 -18.42 -11.62 9.20
C ASP A 233 -17.29 -10.58 9.13
N TYR A 234 -16.83 -10.02 10.26
CA TYR A 234 -15.87 -8.93 10.30
C TYR A 234 -14.43 -9.44 10.43
N GLY A 235 -13.54 -8.92 9.61
CA GLY A 235 -12.13 -9.29 9.61
C GLY A 235 -11.88 -10.69 9.10
N TYR A 236 -12.59 -11.13 8.08
CA TYR A 236 -12.34 -12.37 7.33
C TYR A 236 -11.32 -12.10 6.22
N PHE A 237 -10.43 -13.04 5.96
CA PHE A 237 -9.48 -12.99 4.87
C PHE A 237 -9.26 -14.36 4.24
N ASN A 238 -9.20 -14.41 2.92
CA ASN A 238 -8.79 -15.56 2.14
C ASN A 238 -8.19 -15.07 0.83
N SER A 239 -6.98 -15.51 0.50
CA SER A 239 -6.29 -15.17 -0.73
C SER A 239 -5.70 -16.40 -1.39
N PHE A 240 -5.62 -16.37 -2.70
CA PHE A 240 -4.89 -17.33 -3.50
C PHE A 240 -4.17 -16.58 -4.61
N GLY A 241 -2.90 -16.89 -4.82
CA GLY A 241 -2.12 -16.28 -5.87
C GLY A 241 -1.08 -17.25 -6.43
N PHE A 242 -0.75 -17.07 -7.71
CA PHE A 242 0.35 -17.78 -8.33
C PHE A 242 1.11 -16.90 -9.32
N ARG A 243 2.37 -17.24 -9.55
CA ARG A 243 3.25 -16.60 -10.55
C ARG A 243 4.01 -17.67 -11.31
N ILE A 244 4.11 -17.49 -12.62
CA ILE A 244 4.98 -18.26 -13.50
C ILE A 244 5.94 -17.28 -14.13
N ALA A 245 7.24 -17.58 -14.08
CA ALA A 245 8.28 -16.76 -14.67
C ALA A 245 9.17 -17.60 -15.58
N ALA A 246 9.59 -16.99 -16.68
CA ALA A 246 10.50 -17.57 -17.66
C ALA A 246 11.59 -16.55 -18.00
N GLU A 247 12.85 -16.98 -17.99
CA GLU A 247 13.98 -16.22 -18.49
C GLU A 247 14.56 -16.95 -19.70
N TRP A 248 14.72 -16.23 -20.80
CA TRP A 248 15.31 -16.74 -22.04
C TRP A 248 16.54 -15.92 -22.43
N SER A 249 17.68 -16.59 -22.58
CA SER A 249 18.98 -15.98 -22.90
C SER A 249 19.59 -16.67 -24.14
N PRO A 250 19.04 -16.42 -25.35
CA PRO A 250 19.40 -17.18 -26.57
C PRO A 250 20.85 -16.98 -27.05
N PHE A 251 21.45 -15.83 -26.72
CA PHE A 251 22.83 -15.49 -27.04
C PHE A 251 23.37 -14.52 -25.99
N GLU A 252 24.68 -14.36 -25.97
CA GLU A 252 25.40 -13.49 -25.04
C GLU A 252 24.89 -12.02 -25.12
N GLY A 253 24.71 -11.40 -23.99
CA GLY A 253 24.22 -10.02 -23.88
C GLY A 253 22.71 -9.87 -24.05
N PHE A 254 21.93 -10.88 -24.45
CA PHE A 254 20.49 -10.76 -24.54
C PHE A 254 19.78 -11.59 -23.48
N ARG A 255 18.77 -10.97 -22.83
CA ARG A 255 17.90 -11.61 -21.84
C ARG A 255 16.47 -11.13 -21.98
N ALA A 256 15.52 -12.05 -22.02
CA ALA A 256 14.09 -11.78 -21.98
C ALA A 256 13.48 -12.45 -20.75
N ASN A 257 12.85 -11.66 -19.87
CA ASN A 257 12.16 -12.13 -18.70
C ASN A 257 10.66 -11.92 -18.91
N TYR A 258 9.89 -13.00 -18.95
CA TYR A 258 8.45 -12.98 -18.98
C TYR A 258 7.91 -13.47 -17.64
N ALA A 259 6.86 -12.83 -17.16
CA ALA A 259 6.12 -13.30 -16.00
C ALA A 259 4.61 -13.10 -16.19
N TYR A 260 3.86 -14.07 -15.69
CA TYR A 260 2.42 -13.99 -15.48
C TYR A 260 2.11 -14.17 -14.01
N ASP A 261 1.31 -13.30 -13.44
CA ASP A 261 0.79 -13.42 -12.08
C ASP A 261 -0.73 -13.29 -12.06
N ASP A 262 -1.36 -14.05 -11.16
CA ASP A 262 -2.81 -14.02 -10.90
C ASP A 262 -3.03 -14.10 -9.39
N SER A 263 -3.94 -13.30 -8.87
CA SER A 263 -4.27 -13.26 -7.45
C SER A 263 -5.74 -12.95 -7.23
N ASP A 264 -6.38 -13.74 -6.38
CA ASP A 264 -7.75 -13.58 -5.89
C ASP A 264 -7.74 -13.33 -4.39
N ILE A 265 -8.45 -12.30 -3.92
CA ILE A 265 -8.66 -12.02 -2.50
C ILE A 265 -10.16 -11.97 -2.22
N LYS A 266 -10.57 -12.62 -1.15
CA LYS A 266 -11.88 -12.47 -0.54
C LYS A 266 -11.68 -12.00 0.90
N ASP A 267 -12.07 -10.77 1.20
CA ASP A 267 -11.91 -10.16 2.52
C ASP A 267 -13.17 -9.46 3.00
N SER A 268 -13.17 -9.08 4.26
CA SER A 268 -14.19 -8.20 4.83
C SER A 268 -13.52 -7.16 5.73
N GLN A 269 -14.20 -6.02 5.88
CA GLN A 269 -13.73 -4.99 6.81
C GLN A 269 -13.63 -5.56 8.24
N PRO A 270 -12.68 -5.08 9.07
CA PRO A 270 -12.62 -5.40 10.47
C PRO A 270 -13.81 -4.77 11.22
N TYR A 271 -13.99 -5.21 12.45
CA TYR A 271 -14.99 -4.66 13.33
C TYR A 271 -14.73 -3.17 13.57
N MET A 272 -15.79 -2.40 13.49
CA MET A 272 -15.77 -0.95 13.66
C MET A 272 -16.31 -0.56 15.02
N VAL A 273 -15.53 0.22 15.77
CA VAL A 273 -15.94 0.79 17.05
C VAL A 273 -16.34 2.24 16.86
N TRP A 274 -17.44 2.65 17.47
CA TRP A 274 -17.86 4.03 17.46
C TRP A 274 -17.41 4.74 18.72
N VAL A 275 -16.71 5.85 18.52
CA VAL A 275 -16.35 6.77 19.60
C VAL A 275 -17.49 7.79 19.73
N PRO A 276 -18.16 7.85 20.90
CA PRO A 276 -19.23 8.81 21.12
C PRO A 276 -18.67 10.23 21.08
N VAL A 277 -19.34 11.11 20.35
CA VAL A 277 -18.99 12.51 20.25
C VAL A 277 -20.14 13.33 20.86
N ASN A 278 -19.82 14.15 21.86
CA ASN A 278 -20.76 15.14 22.36
C ASN A 278 -20.88 16.29 21.35
N ILE A 279 -21.93 16.27 20.55
CA ILE A 279 -22.30 17.36 19.66
C ILE A 279 -23.26 18.28 20.48
N ILE A 280 -23.08 19.58 20.40
CA ILE A 280 -23.95 20.54 21.13
C ILE A 280 -25.41 20.25 20.79
N GLY A 281 -26.17 19.81 21.80
CA GLY A 281 -27.59 19.46 21.69
C GLY A 281 -27.92 18.12 21.06
N ARG A 282 -26.92 17.27 20.74
CA ARG A 282 -27.13 15.90 20.24
C ARG A 282 -26.05 14.99 20.79
N THR A 283 -26.42 13.87 21.34
CA THR A 283 -25.49 12.81 21.74
C THR A 283 -25.61 11.68 20.71
N ALA A 284 -24.60 11.46 19.91
CA ALA A 284 -24.52 10.27 19.07
C ALA A 284 -23.95 9.13 19.93
N PHE A 285 -24.68 8.05 20.06
CA PHE A 285 -24.26 6.86 20.79
C PHE A 285 -24.07 5.70 19.82
N SER A 286 -23.03 4.93 20.02
CA SER A 286 -22.95 3.60 19.45
C SER A 286 -24.01 2.71 20.10
N PRO A 287 -24.79 1.92 19.35
CA PRO A 287 -25.63 0.88 19.92
C PRO A 287 -24.82 -0.28 20.51
N MET A 288 -23.51 -0.22 20.42
CA MET A 288 -22.58 -1.20 20.97
C MET A 288 -22.30 -0.86 22.43
N PRO A 289 -22.26 -1.84 23.33
CA PRO A 289 -21.82 -1.61 24.69
C PRO A 289 -20.42 -0.98 24.63
N ALA A 290 -20.26 0.15 25.31
CA ALA A 290 -18.95 0.68 25.69
C ALA A 290 -18.35 -0.34 26.67
N GLY A 291 -17.83 -1.40 26.15
CA GLY A 291 -17.25 -2.49 26.91
C GLY A 291 -16.06 -3.00 26.14
N ASP A 292 -14.94 -3.01 26.80
CA ASP A 292 -13.66 -3.52 26.38
C ASP A 292 -13.31 -3.23 24.92
N ASP A 293 -12.29 -2.43 24.69
CA ASP A 293 -11.68 -2.07 23.39
C ASP A 293 -11.21 -3.29 22.59
N LYS A 294 -11.81 -4.47 22.77
CA LYS A 294 -11.42 -5.74 22.18
C LYS A 294 -12.47 -6.21 21.19
N TYR A 295 -12.04 -7.02 20.25
CA TYR A 295 -12.90 -7.69 19.29
C TYR A 295 -14.01 -8.49 19.99
N PRO A 296 -15.30 -8.17 19.83
CA PRO A 296 -16.36 -9.02 20.31
C PRO A 296 -16.36 -10.31 19.51
N LYS A 297 -16.51 -11.47 20.16
CA LYS A 297 -16.60 -12.76 19.48
C LYS A 297 -17.78 -12.82 18.51
N ARG A 298 -18.85 -12.11 18.84
CA ARG A 298 -20.09 -12.10 18.05
C ARG A 298 -20.79 -10.75 18.14
N THR A 299 -21.35 -10.31 17.02
CA THR A 299 -22.23 -9.15 16.93
C THR A 299 -23.49 -9.50 16.17
N ASN A 300 -24.53 -8.69 16.33
CA ASN A 300 -25.77 -8.78 15.59
C ASN A 300 -26.01 -7.48 14.82
N SER A 301 -24.98 -6.99 14.10
CA SER A 301 -25.15 -5.80 13.29
C SER A 301 -26.13 -6.10 12.15
N PRO A 302 -27.28 -5.42 12.09
CA PRO A 302 -28.23 -5.57 11.01
C PRO A 302 -27.79 -4.86 9.73
N THR A 303 -26.57 -4.28 9.72
CA THR A 303 -26.06 -3.55 8.58
C THR A 303 -25.65 -4.50 7.47
N TYR A 304 -26.06 -4.18 6.24
CA TYR A 304 -25.67 -4.95 5.08
C TYR A 304 -24.17 -4.81 4.83
N ASN A 305 -23.45 -5.91 4.89
CA ASN A 305 -22.02 -6.00 4.66
C ASN A 305 -21.73 -7.25 3.82
N GLU A 306 -21.10 -7.09 2.69
CA GLU A 306 -20.69 -8.21 1.83
C GLU A 306 -19.18 -8.40 1.90
N TYR A 307 -18.73 -9.62 1.61
CA TYR A 307 -17.32 -9.86 1.35
C TYR A 307 -16.89 -9.11 0.10
N PHE A 308 -15.75 -8.42 0.18
CA PHE A 308 -15.07 -7.95 -1.00
C PHE A 308 -14.41 -9.11 -1.74
N LYS A 309 -14.45 -9.03 -3.05
CA LYS A 309 -13.75 -9.93 -3.96
C LYS A 309 -12.86 -9.07 -4.84
N SER A 310 -11.56 -9.21 -4.70
CA SER A 310 -10.56 -8.48 -5.47
C SER A 310 -9.76 -9.47 -6.30
N LYS A 311 -9.54 -9.15 -7.58
CA LYS A 311 -8.72 -9.93 -8.51
C LYS A 311 -7.68 -9.04 -9.14
N SER A 312 -6.47 -9.54 -9.30
CA SER A 312 -5.44 -8.89 -10.10
C SER A 312 -4.69 -9.93 -10.90
N ARG A 313 -4.51 -9.67 -12.19
CA ARG A 313 -3.71 -10.50 -13.06
C ARG A 313 -2.87 -9.64 -13.99
N GLY A 314 -1.70 -10.12 -14.35
CA GLY A 314 -0.80 -9.34 -15.15
C GLY A 314 0.19 -10.17 -15.95
N HIS A 315 0.52 -9.64 -17.13
CA HIS A 315 1.61 -10.07 -17.97
C HIS A 315 2.69 -9.00 -17.94
N GLY A 316 3.94 -9.41 -17.73
CA GLY A 316 5.12 -8.55 -17.81
C GLY A 316 6.19 -9.20 -18.68
N LEU A 317 6.76 -8.43 -19.60
CA LEU A 317 7.90 -8.82 -20.41
C LEU A 317 8.96 -7.74 -20.30
N THR A 318 10.13 -8.11 -19.77
CA THR A 318 11.32 -7.26 -19.76
C THR A 318 12.37 -7.88 -20.68
N MET A 319 12.77 -7.16 -21.71
CA MET A 319 13.88 -7.51 -22.59
C MET A 319 15.05 -6.58 -22.31
N GLN A 320 16.25 -7.15 -22.25
CA GLN A 320 17.50 -6.44 -22.05
C GLN A 320 18.51 -6.92 -23.07
N TYR A 321 19.23 -5.98 -23.68
CA TYR A 321 20.29 -6.26 -24.62
C TYR A 321 21.50 -5.38 -24.32
N GLU A 322 22.62 -6.02 -24.05
CA GLU A 322 23.94 -5.39 -23.88
C GLU A 322 24.51 -5.13 -25.27
N ALA A 323 24.19 -3.96 -25.83
CA ALA A 323 24.59 -3.57 -27.18
C ALA A 323 26.11 -3.34 -27.29
N SER A 324 26.77 -3.01 -26.19
CA SER A 324 28.21 -2.97 -26.00
C SER A 324 28.52 -3.00 -24.50
N ASP A 325 29.78 -3.07 -24.12
CA ASP A 325 30.24 -3.00 -22.73
C ASP A 325 29.74 -1.73 -22.00
N ALA A 326 29.49 -0.65 -22.76
CA ALA A 326 29.07 0.64 -22.22
C ALA A 326 27.56 0.91 -22.34
N VAL A 327 26.80 0.13 -23.12
CA VAL A 327 25.42 0.46 -23.48
C VAL A 327 24.49 -0.76 -23.34
N THR A 328 23.50 -0.64 -22.49
CA THR A 328 22.40 -1.60 -22.34
C THR A 328 21.09 -0.98 -22.80
N LEU A 329 20.38 -1.66 -23.68
CA LEU A 329 19.01 -1.34 -24.09
C LEU A 329 18.03 -2.20 -23.29
N LYS A 330 16.97 -1.58 -22.79
CA LYS A 330 15.95 -2.28 -22.02
C LYS A 330 14.55 -1.90 -22.50
N SER A 331 13.66 -2.88 -22.61
CA SER A 331 12.25 -2.71 -22.92
C SER A 331 11.41 -3.38 -21.84
N ILE A 332 10.42 -2.67 -21.31
CA ILE A 332 9.43 -3.18 -20.34
C ILE A 332 8.05 -3.04 -20.95
N THR A 333 7.34 -4.14 -21.12
CA THR A 333 5.97 -4.19 -21.64
C THR A 333 5.09 -4.90 -20.65
N SER A 334 3.91 -4.36 -20.34
CA SER A 334 2.96 -5.02 -19.43
C SER A 334 1.52 -4.72 -19.79
N TYR A 335 0.67 -5.73 -19.55
CA TYR A 335 -0.78 -5.60 -19.51
C TYR A 335 -1.28 -6.16 -18.18
N ARG A 336 -2.14 -5.41 -17.48
CA ARG A 336 -2.72 -5.84 -16.19
C ARG A 336 -4.20 -5.53 -16.13
N GLU A 337 -4.92 -6.36 -15.39
CA GLU A 337 -6.32 -6.17 -15.04
C GLU A 337 -6.47 -6.26 -13.53
N THR A 338 -7.32 -5.41 -12.98
CA THR A 338 -7.67 -5.45 -11.55
C THR A 338 -9.17 -5.21 -11.43
N SER A 339 -9.83 -6.00 -10.60
CA SER A 339 -11.24 -5.79 -10.26
C SER A 339 -11.45 -5.89 -8.76
N ARG A 340 -12.45 -5.17 -8.25
CA ARG A 340 -12.88 -5.24 -6.86
C ARG A 340 -14.38 -4.99 -6.75
N HIS A 341 -15.08 -5.91 -6.12
CA HIS A 341 -16.53 -5.88 -5.93
C HIS A 341 -16.89 -6.24 -4.49
N GLY A 342 -17.76 -5.47 -3.87
CA GLY A 342 -18.23 -5.75 -2.51
C GLY A 342 -18.85 -4.53 -1.83
N SER A 343 -19.23 -4.69 -0.59
CA SER A 343 -19.79 -3.60 0.19
C SER A 343 -19.18 -3.49 1.58
N SER A 344 -19.05 -2.27 2.05
CA SER A 344 -18.62 -1.93 3.41
C SER A 344 -19.71 -1.20 4.15
N THR A 345 -19.78 -1.37 5.46
CA THR A 345 -20.54 -0.46 6.30
C THR A 345 -19.69 0.80 6.59
N LEU A 346 -20.30 1.95 6.43
CA LEU A 346 -19.73 3.24 6.85
C LEU A 346 -20.22 3.62 8.25
N GLY A 347 -21.04 2.76 8.87
CA GLY A 347 -21.43 2.84 10.24
C GLY A 347 -22.91 2.66 10.55
N ASP A 348 -23.15 2.15 11.75
CA ASP A 348 -24.43 2.19 12.45
C ASP A 348 -24.34 3.24 13.54
N ALA A 349 -25.01 4.36 13.39
CA ALA A 349 -25.04 5.41 14.40
C ALA A 349 -26.39 5.45 15.11
N LEU A 350 -26.36 5.41 16.43
CA LEU A 350 -27.53 5.78 17.22
C LEU A 350 -27.66 7.31 17.20
N VAL A 351 -28.70 7.81 16.59
CA VAL A 351 -28.98 9.25 16.54
C VAL A 351 -30.09 9.56 17.54
N ALA A 352 -29.77 10.34 18.55
CA ALA A 352 -30.74 10.87 19.48
C ALA A 352 -30.92 12.37 19.20
N GLY A 353 -32.15 12.80 18.95
CA GLY A 353 -32.47 14.21 18.73
C GLY A 353 -33.92 14.50 19.03
N GLY A 354 -34.18 15.48 19.89
CA GLY A 354 -35.54 15.81 20.34
C GLY A 354 -36.21 14.65 21.05
N SER A 355 -37.44 14.30 20.66
CA SER A 355 -38.25 13.23 21.28
C SER A 355 -38.02 11.83 20.65
N SER A 356 -37.06 11.65 19.76
CA SER A 356 -36.86 10.37 19.11
C SER A 356 -35.41 9.93 19.13
N THR A 357 -35.22 8.63 19.38
CA THR A 357 -33.95 7.92 19.33
C THR A 357 -34.06 6.85 18.27
N GLY A 358 -33.11 6.77 17.33
CA GLY A 358 -33.13 5.78 16.30
C GLY A 358 -31.74 5.49 15.73
N ILE A 359 -31.64 4.46 14.92
CA ILE A 359 -30.38 4.01 14.31
C ILE A 359 -30.35 4.47 12.86
N LEU A 360 -29.28 5.19 12.49
CA LEU A 360 -28.94 5.52 11.12
C LEU A 360 -27.82 4.57 10.64
N ARG A 361 -28.03 3.94 9.51
CA ARG A 361 -27.08 3.00 8.91
C ARG A 361 -26.65 3.49 7.54
N SER A 362 -25.36 3.49 7.31
CA SER A 362 -24.77 3.87 6.04
C SER A 362 -23.85 2.78 5.52
N ASN A 363 -24.09 2.35 4.28
CA ASN A 363 -23.31 1.37 3.56
C ASN A 363 -22.91 1.91 2.20
N ALA A 364 -21.80 1.41 1.68
CA ALA A 364 -21.42 1.64 0.29
C ALA A 364 -21.04 0.31 -0.37
N ARG A 365 -21.64 0.01 -1.50
CA ARG A 365 -21.17 -1.00 -2.44
C ARG A 365 -20.29 -0.31 -3.47
N GLU A 366 -19.18 -0.91 -3.76
CA GLU A 366 -18.19 -0.47 -4.74
C GLU A 366 -17.89 -1.61 -5.69
N ASP A 367 -18.04 -1.34 -6.98
CA ASP A 367 -17.69 -2.25 -8.06
C ASP A 367 -16.75 -1.47 -8.98
N VAL A 368 -15.47 -1.89 -9.02
CA VAL A 368 -14.41 -1.24 -9.80
C VAL A 368 -13.71 -2.28 -10.67
N ASP A 369 -13.68 -2.02 -11.97
CA ASP A 369 -12.94 -2.78 -12.95
C ASP A 369 -11.91 -1.87 -13.64
N GLN A 370 -10.67 -2.33 -13.75
CA GLN A 370 -9.57 -1.57 -14.31
C GLN A 370 -8.72 -2.46 -15.21
N ASN A 371 -8.30 -1.91 -16.35
CA ASN A 371 -7.25 -2.48 -17.16
C ASN A 371 -6.20 -1.42 -17.52
N GLN A 372 -4.95 -1.85 -17.65
CA GLN A 372 -3.84 -0.97 -17.99
C GLN A 372 -2.85 -1.62 -18.95
N TRP A 373 -2.24 -0.78 -19.78
CA TRP A 373 -1.12 -1.09 -20.64
C TRP A 373 0.06 -0.18 -20.29
N TYR A 374 1.24 -0.74 -20.21
CA TYR A 374 2.48 -0.02 -19.97
C TYR A 374 3.57 -0.46 -20.95
N GLN A 375 4.30 0.52 -21.48
CA GLN A 375 5.49 0.33 -22.27
C GLN A 375 6.57 1.32 -21.84
N GLU A 376 7.79 0.85 -21.61
CA GLU A 376 8.95 1.70 -21.35
C GLU A 376 10.14 1.19 -22.17
N LEU A 377 10.87 2.13 -22.78
CA LEU A 377 12.13 1.88 -23.47
C LEU A 377 13.21 2.68 -22.75
N GLN A 378 14.37 2.06 -22.52
CA GLN A 378 15.50 2.66 -21.82
C GLN A 378 16.78 2.36 -22.57
N ALA A 379 17.69 3.36 -22.62
CA ALA A 379 19.10 3.19 -22.94
C ALA A 379 19.89 3.59 -21.67
N ILE A 380 20.65 2.64 -21.15
CA ILE A 380 21.46 2.77 -19.93
C ILE A 380 22.90 2.66 -20.37
N SER A 381 23.71 3.71 -20.10
CA SER A 381 25.08 3.77 -20.55
C SER A 381 26.01 4.09 -19.38
N SER A 382 27.19 3.45 -19.37
CA SER A 382 28.28 3.72 -18.42
C SER A 382 29.54 4.00 -19.23
N PHE A 383 29.97 5.25 -19.19
CA PHE A 383 31.23 5.71 -19.78
C PHE A 383 32.22 6.00 -18.63
N ASP A 384 33.47 6.27 -18.95
CA ASP A 384 34.53 6.47 -17.96
C ASP A 384 34.13 7.36 -16.78
N ARG A 385 33.52 8.52 -17.05
CA ARG A 385 33.14 9.51 -16.03
C ARG A 385 31.66 9.93 -16.08
N LEU A 386 30.88 9.30 -16.93
CA LEU A 386 29.47 9.66 -17.16
C LEU A 386 28.60 8.42 -17.24
N ASP A 387 27.72 8.30 -16.26
CA ASP A 387 26.60 7.40 -16.31
C ASP A 387 25.37 8.11 -16.88
N LEU A 388 24.77 7.56 -17.92
CA LEU A 388 23.61 8.15 -18.58
C LEU A 388 22.46 7.14 -18.67
N THR A 389 21.26 7.55 -18.31
CA THR A 389 20.01 6.81 -18.52
C THR A 389 19.05 7.70 -19.28
N VAL A 390 18.58 7.26 -20.43
CA VAL A 390 17.56 7.92 -21.24
C VAL A 390 16.41 6.96 -21.44
N GLY A 391 15.18 7.44 -21.35
CA GLY A 391 14.03 6.58 -21.57
C GLY A 391 12.77 7.30 -21.99
N GLY A 392 11.84 6.49 -22.50
CA GLY A 392 10.50 6.94 -22.87
C GLY A 392 9.45 5.94 -22.38
N SER A 393 8.32 6.42 -21.87
CA SER A 393 7.25 5.59 -21.35
C SER A 393 5.88 5.99 -21.88
N TYR A 394 5.02 5.00 -22.04
CA TYR A 394 3.61 5.16 -22.34
C TYR A 394 2.78 4.33 -21.36
N PHE A 395 1.79 4.95 -20.77
CA PHE A 395 0.81 4.32 -19.89
C PHE A 395 -0.60 4.63 -20.37
N ARG A 396 -1.42 3.60 -20.48
CA ARG A 396 -2.86 3.72 -20.72
C ARG A 396 -3.62 2.96 -19.67
N GLU A 397 -4.68 3.55 -19.17
CA GLU A 397 -5.59 2.95 -18.20
C GLU A 397 -7.03 3.21 -18.58
N LYS A 398 -7.90 2.24 -18.33
CA LYS A 398 -9.34 2.38 -18.33
C LYS A 398 -9.89 1.89 -17.01
N VAL A 399 -10.82 2.63 -16.43
CA VAL A 399 -11.49 2.31 -15.17
C VAL A 399 -12.99 2.44 -15.37
N GLU A 400 -13.72 1.43 -14.95
CA GLU A 400 -15.16 1.45 -14.74
C GLU A 400 -15.40 1.44 -13.24
N ASP A 401 -16.15 2.41 -12.73
CA ASP A 401 -16.38 2.58 -11.29
C ASP A 401 -17.87 2.79 -11.06
N GLN A 402 -18.47 1.89 -10.30
CA GLN A 402 -19.85 1.97 -9.86
C GLN A 402 -19.90 2.05 -8.34
N ARG A 403 -20.68 2.98 -7.83
CA ARG A 403 -20.92 3.11 -6.40
C ARG A 403 -22.41 3.21 -6.11
N ARG A 404 -22.85 2.39 -5.15
CA ARG A 404 -24.20 2.43 -4.60
C ARG A 404 -24.11 2.68 -3.10
N SER A 405 -24.74 3.75 -2.64
CA SER A 405 -24.80 4.07 -1.23
C SER A 405 -26.19 3.77 -0.71
N TYR A 406 -26.25 3.19 0.48
CA TYR A 406 -27.49 2.85 1.16
C TYR A 406 -27.54 3.62 2.47
N LEU A 407 -28.61 4.35 2.70
CA LEU A 407 -28.87 5.01 3.96
C LEU A 407 -30.21 4.49 4.49
N THR A 408 -30.18 3.82 5.62
CA THR A 408 -31.38 3.30 6.26
C THR A 408 -31.51 3.81 7.69
N GLY A 409 -32.73 4.06 8.14
CA GLY A 409 -33.00 4.53 9.50
C GLY A 409 -34.12 3.74 10.15
N GLN A 410 -33.97 3.45 11.42
CA GLN A 410 -34.98 2.76 12.22
C GLN A 410 -35.24 3.58 13.50
N GLY A 411 -36.54 3.85 13.75
CA GLY A 411 -36.94 4.57 14.96
C GLY A 411 -36.66 6.08 14.95
N LEU A 412 -36.25 6.66 13.81
CA LEU A 412 -35.93 8.09 13.69
C LEU A 412 -37.14 8.91 13.31
N ASN A 413 -37.33 10.08 13.98
CA ASN A 413 -38.22 11.15 13.51
C ASN A 413 -37.49 11.91 12.39
N LEU A 414 -37.64 11.47 11.14
CA LEU A 414 -36.95 11.99 9.97
C LEU A 414 -37.21 13.47 9.70
N PRO A 415 -38.44 13.98 9.81
CA PRO A 415 -38.70 15.41 9.67
C PRO A 415 -37.92 16.27 10.67
N ALA A 416 -37.74 15.82 11.92
CA ALA A 416 -36.97 16.55 12.92
C ALA A 416 -35.45 16.59 12.58
N LEU A 417 -34.97 15.69 11.70
CA LEU A 417 -33.59 15.64 11.17
C LEU A 417 -33.47 16.35 9.82
N GLY A 418 -34.55 16.94 9.31
CA GLY A 418 -34.58 17.50 7.94
C GLY A 418 -34.61 16.46 6.82
N LEU A 419 -34.89 15.19 7.17
CA LEU A 419 -34.99 14.09 6.23
C LEU A 419 -36.45 13.76 5.94
N SER A 420 -36.82 13.52 4.69
CA SER A 420 -38.15 13.07 4.36
C SER A 420 -38.30 11.57 4.66
N PRO A 421 -39.50 11.08 5.05
CA PRO A 421 -39.77 9.64 5.15
C PRO A 421 -39.48 8.86 3.87
N ALA A 422 -39.55 9.53 2.73
CA ALA A 422 -39.23 8.96 1.43
C ALA A 422 -37.71 8.75 1.23
N SER A 423 -36.87 9.42 2.02
CA SER A 423 -35.40 9.27 1.95
C SER A 423 -34.91 8.00 2.64
N LEU A 424 -35.73 7.37 3.48
CA LEU A 424 -35.41 6.18 4.23
C LEU A 424 -36.37 5.07 3.84
N VAL A 425 -35.96 4.26 2.91
CA VAL A 425 -36.83 3.22 2.38
C VAL A 425 -36.79 2.00 3.29
N ASN A 426 -37.99 1.53 3.65
CA ASN A 426 -38.19 0.24 4.29
C ASN A 426 -37.99 -0.87 3.25
N CYS A 427 -36.73 -1.04 2.80
CA CYS A 427 -36.39 -1.98 1.74
C CYS A 427 -36.20 -3.39 2.29
N ARG A 428 -37.23 -4.21 2.13
CA ARG A 428 -37.09 -5.66 2.23
C ARG A 428 -36.42 -6.16 0.93
N GLY A 429 -35.10 -6.28 0.96
CA GLY A 429 -34.28 -6.64 -0.19
C GLY A 429 -33.46 -5.45 -0.69
N LEU A 430 -32.27 -5.26 -0.11
CA LEU A 430 -31.36 -4.13 -0.36
C LEU A 430 -30.84 -4.03 -1.79
N GLU A 431 -30.98 -5.04 -2.61
CA GLU A 431 -30.50 -5.06 -3.99
C GLU A 431 -31.20 -4.01 -4.89
N LYS A 432 -32.31 -3.44 -4.43
CA LYS A 432 -33.15 -2.53 -5.22
C LYS A 432 -33.33 -1.13 -4.65
N CYS A 433 -32.69 -0.80 -3.54
CA CYS A 433 -32.95 0.46 -2.84
C CYS A 433 -31.65 1.19 -2.47
N PHE A 434 -31.27 2.17 -3.23
CA PHE A 434 -30.10 2.99 -2.96
C PHE A 434 -30.52 4.40 -2.53
N SER A 435 -29.74 5.02 -1.64
CA SER A 435 -29.83 6.46 -1.36
C SER A 435 -29.09 7.27 -2.42
N ALA A 436 -28.04 6.71 -3.03
CA ALA A 436 -27.33 7.29 -4.16
C ALA A 436 -26.72 6.19 -5.01
N HIS A 437 -26.70 6.39 -6.32
CA HIS A 437 -26.05 5.51 -7.29
C HIS A 437 -25.31 6.37 -8.31
N SER A 438 -24.05 6.04 -8.57
CA SER A 438 -23.26 6.67 -9.62
C SER A 438 -22.47 5.63 -10.40
N GLU A 439 -22.38 5.82 -11.69
CA GLU A 439 -21.53 5.04 -12.61
C GLU A 439 -20.70 5.99 -13.45
N GLN A 440 -19.45 5.68 -13.62
CA GLN A 440 -18.51 6.47 -14.40
C GLN A 440 -17.44 5.61 -15.05
N ASN A 441 -16.98 6.08 -16.20
CA ASN A 441 -15.85 5.53 -16.92
C ASN A 441 -14.75 6.56 -16.98
N ALA A 442 -13.52 6.15 -16.70
CA ALA A 442 -12.36 7.01 -16.81
C ALA A 442 -11.30 6.39 -17.72
N LYS A 443 -10.66 7.22 -18.52
CA LYS A 443 -9.54 6.85 -19.36
C LYS A 443 -8.38 7.79 -19.11
N THR A 444 -7.20 7.22 -18.90
CA THR A 444 -5.94 7.95 -18.77
C THR A 444 -4.99 7.52 -19.87
N ASP A 445 -4.39 8.50 -20.54
CA ASP A 445 -3.24 8.32 -21.44
C ASP A 445 -2.11 9.21 -20.90
N SER A 446 -0.91 8.65 -20.70
CA SER A 446 0.27 9.34 -20.18
C SER A 446 1.50 8.99 -20.98
N TYR A 447 2.22 10.00 -21.43
CA TYR A 447 3.49 9.90 -22.14
C TYR A 447 4.58 10.58 -21.32
N GLY A 448 5.76 9.99 -21.31
CA GLY A 448 6.91 10.58 -20.63
C GLY A 448 8.19 10.31 -21.37
N VAL A 449 9.07 11.31 -21.45
CA VAL A 449 10.44 11.16 -21.92
C VAL A 449 11.36 11.74 -20.86
N TYR A 450 12.43 11.03 -20.52
CA TYR A 450 13.34 11.44 -19.47
C TYR A 450 14.79 11.12 -19.79
N ALA A 451 15.67 11.90 -19.17
CA ALA A 451 17.11 11.65 -19.16
C ALA A 451 17.67 11.93 -17.76
N GLN A 452 18.66 11.18 -17.35
CA GLN A 452 19.46 11.39 -16.16
C GLN A 452 20.92 11.09 -16.46
N GLY A 453 21.81 12.03 -16.11
CA GLY A 453 23.24 11.84 -16.19
C GLY A 453 23.87 12.03 -14.83
N THR A 454 24.81 11.15 -14.45
CA THR A 454 25.70 11.32 -13.28
C THR A 454 27.12 11.46 -13.80
N TYR A 455 27.72 12.59 -13.52
CA TYR A 455 29.08 12.94 -13.93
C TYR A 455 30.00 13.00 -12.73
N THR A 456 31.16 12.35 -12.82
CA THR A 456 32.24 12.42 -11.83
C THR A 456 33.36 13.33 -12.39
N PRO A 457 33.37 14.61 -12.02
CA PRO A 457 34.38 15.53 -12.51
C PRO A 457 35.79 15.17 -12.00
N PRO A 458 36.87 15.43 -12.78
CA PRO A 458 38.22 15.11 -12.37
C PRO A 458 38.78 16.17 -11.38
N ILE A 459 38.04 16.39 -10.31
CA ILE A 459 38.36 17.29 -9.22
C ILE A 459 38.08 16.62 -7.88
N LEU A 460 38.69 17.04 -6.81
CA LEU A 460 38.48 16.52 -5.45
C LEU A 460 38.73 15.01 -5.38
N ASP A 461 39.76 14.53 -6.08
CA ASP A 461 40.14 13.10 -6.15
C ASP A 461 39.00 12.18 -6.61
N ASP A 462 38.20 12.62 -7.61
CA ASP A 462 37.02 11.91 -8.14
C ASP A 462 35.94 11.60 -7.10
N LYS A 463 35.94 12.28 -5.95
CA LYS A 463 35.00 12.06 -4.85
C LYS A 463 33.66 12.78 -5.01
N LEU A 464 33.55 13.70 -5.96
CA LEU A 464 32.33 14.44 -6.25
C LEU A 464 31.56 13.79 -7.38
N GLU A 465 30.29 13.47 -7.16
CA GLU A 465 29.36 13.02 -8.17
C GLU A 465 28.24 14.04 -8.33
N LEU A 466 27.99 14.47 -9.56
CA LEU A 466 26.92 15.42 -9.91
C LEU A 466 25.90 14.73 -10.79
N THR A 467 24.68 14.60 -10.31
CA THR A 467 23.56 14.04 -11.06
C THR A 467 22.59 15.12 -11.46
N ALA A 468 22.22 15.16 -12.73
CA ALA A 468 21.14 15.99 -13.26
C ALA A 468 20.15 15.11 -14.03
N GLY A 469 18.87 15.32 -13.78
CA GLY A 469 17.81 14.61 -14.45
C GLY A 469 16.64 15.51 -14.80
N LEU A 470 15.96 15.17 -15.88
CA LEU A 470 14.81 15.90 -16.37
C LEU A 470 13.82 14.93 -17.02
N ARG A 471 12.54 15.11 -16.72
CA ARG A 471 11.43 14.41 -17.40
C ARG A 471 10.45 15.41 -17.97
N TYR A 472 9.99 15.15 -19.17
CA TYR A 472 8.78 15.76 -19.73
C TYR A 472 7.64 14.74 -19.65
N SER A 473 6.48 15.18 -19.16
CA SER A 473 5.27 14.37 -19.08
C SER A 473 4.10 15.08 -19.79
N ASP A 474 3.27 14.32 -20.53
CA ASP A 474 2.01 14.78 -21.12
C ASP A 474 0.90 13.79 -20.71
N ASP A 475 0.04 14.23 -19.81
CA ASP A 475 -1.02 13.43 -19.22
C ASP A 475 -2.39 13.95 -19.64
N LYS A 476 -3.26 13.02 -20.01
CA LYS A 476 -4.67 13.29 -20.28
C LYS A 476 -5.55 12.28 -19.56
N LYS A 477 -6.43 12.76 -18.71
CA LYS A 477 -7.48 11.96 -18.07
C LYS A 477 -8.84 12.49 -18.49
N VAL A 478 -9.71 11.60 -18.94
CA VAL A 478 -11.10 11.89 -19.31
C VAL A 478 -11.99 10.96 -18.52
N ALA A 479 -12.87 11.53 -17.71
CA ALA A 479 -13.91 10.79 -17.01
C ALA A 479 -15.28 11.20 -17.55
N VAL A 480 -16.15 10.23 -17.71
CA VAL A 480 -17.54 10.42 -18.14
C VAL A 480 -18.43 9.73 -17.14
N ARG A 481 -19.34 10.47 -16.53
CA ARG A 481 -20.40 9.89 -15.71
C ARG A 481 -21.48 9.36 -16.62
N THR A 482 -21.75 8.07 -16.55
CA THR A 482 -22.76 7.39 -17.37
C THR A 482 -24.11 7.35 -16.68
N TYR A 483 -24.11 7.40 -15.35
CA TYR A 483 -25.31 7.42 -14.54
C TYR A 483 -25.10 8.16 -13.21
N ILE A 484 -26.11 8.88 -12.74
CA ILE A 484 -26.20 9.41 -11.37
C ILE A 484 -27.66 9.43 -10.92
N GLN A 485 -27.88 8.91 -9.72
CA GLN A 485 -29.09 9.13 -8.94
C GLN A 485 -28.72 9.98 -7.75
N PRO A 486 -29.21 11.23 -7.63
CA PRO A 486 -29.00 12.06 -6.45
C PRO A 486 -29.65 11.44 -5.23
N ALA A 487 -29.03 11.55 -4.08
CA ALA A 487 -29.68 11.31 -2.80
C ALA A 487 -30.89 12.23 -2.65
N LEU A 488 -31.96 11.76 -2.03
CA LEU A 488 -33.19 12.50 -1.72
C LEU A 488 -34.35 12.45 -2.75
N LEU A 489 -34.25 11.64 -3.81
CA LEU A 489 -35.44 11.32 -4.60
C LEU A 489 -36.12 10.04 -4.08
N PRO A 490 -37.47 9.90 -4.30
CA PRO A 490 -38.21 8.71 -3.83
C PRO A 490 -37.58 7.42 -4.34
N PRO A 491 -37.90 6.26 -3.72
CA PRO A 491 -37.23 5.01 -3.98
C PRO A 491 -37.22 4.70 -5.47
N TYR A 492 -35.99 4.56 -5.96
CA TYR A 492 -35.73 4.23 -7.34
C TYR A 492 -36.01 2.73 -7.54
N THR A 493 -36.81 2.41 -8.54
CA THR A 493 -36.86 1.08 -9.13
C THR A 493 -36.10 1.12 -10.44
N GLU A 494 -35.35 0.08 -10.80
CA GLU A 494 -34.56 -0.02 -12.06
C GLU A 494 -35.36 0.35 -13.33
N ALA A 495 -36.67 0.51 -13.23
CA ALA A 495 -37.58 0.82 -14.31
C ALA A 495 -37.71 2.33 -14.65
N SER A 496 -37.11 3.22 -13.90
CA SER A 496 -37.22 4.68 -14.16
C SER A 496 -35.88 5.41 -14.06
N PRO A 497 -35.10 5.50 -15.13
CA PRO A 497 -33.92 6.37 -15.16
C PRO A 497 -34.35 7.84 -15.28
N SER A 498 -34.78 8.47 -14.20
CA SER A 498 -35.09 9.90 -14.19
C SER A 498 -33.90 10.70 -13.70
N GLY A 499 -32.97 10.98 -14.55
CA GLY A 499 -31.83 11.81 -14.21
C GLY A 499 -30.84 11.97 -15.35
N THR A 500 -31.33 12.33 -16.52
CA THR A 500 -30.44 12.79 -17.60
C THR A 500 -29.92 14.19 -17.31
N LEU A 501 -28.92 14.25 -16.41
CA LEU A 501 -28.04 15.41 -16.42
C LEU A 501 -27.19 15.34 -17.70
N PRO A 502 -26.92 16.47 -18.37
CA PRO A 502 -26.06 16.45 -19.54
C PRO A 502 -24.70 15.85 -19.13
N LEU A 503 -24.36 14.72 -19.72
CA LEU A 503 -23.11 13.99 -19.45
C LEU A 503 -21.93 14.81 -20.01
N ARG A 504 -21.48 15.78 -19.23
CA ARG A 504 -20.27 16.54 -19.58
C ARG A 504 -19.06 15.76 -19.11
N PRO A 505 -18.08 15.47 -19.98
CA PRO A 505 -16.84 14.83 -19.54
C PRO A 505 -16.05 15.79 -18.63
N ALA A 506 -15.56 15.28 -17.52
CA ALA A 506 -14.52 15.95 -16.75
C ALA A 506 -13.17 15.62 -17.39
N VAL A 507 -12.43 16.64 -17.78
CA VAL A 507 -11.16 16.49 -18.50
C VAL A 507 -10.05 17.14 -17.68
N PHE A 508 -9.03 16.38 -17.37
CA PHE A 508 -7.76 16.85 -16.84
C PHE A 508 -6.66 16.69 -17.91
N ARG A 509 -5.81 17.70 -18.04
CA ARG A 509 -4.59 17.65 -18.86
C ARG A 509 -3.45 18.34 -18.13
N ALA A 510 -2.27 17.73 -18.15
CA ALA A 510 -1.06 18.34 -17.67
C ALA A 510 0.10 18.07 -18.63
N LYS A 511 0.87 19.13 -18.88
CA LYS A 511 2.16 19.07 -19.56
C LYS A 511 3.17 19.71 -18.65
N ARG A 512 4.21 18.97 -18.26
CA ARG A 512 5.15 19.51 -17.30
C ARG A 512 6.56 18.91 -17.42
N TRP A 513 7.49 19.65 -16.84
CA TRP A 513 8.87 19.25 -16.66
C TRP A 513 9.14 18.99 -15.19
N ASP A 514 9.73 17.85 -14.87
CA ASP A 514 10.15 17.47 -13.52
C ASP A 514 11.68 17.35 -13.47
N PRO A 515 12.39 18.42 -13.01
CA PRO A 515 13.83 18.39 -12.80
C PRO A 515 14.20 17.69 -11.48
N ALA A 516 15.40 17.10 -11.48
CA ALA A 516 16.08 16.65 -10.27
C ALA A 516 17.59 16.92 -10.38
N PHE A 517 18.19 17.36 -9.29
CA PHE A 517 19.62 17.62 -9.18
C PHE A 517 20.15 17.01 -7.89
N THR A 518 21.30 16.36 -7.96
CA THR A 518 21.96 15.79 -6.79
C THR A 518 23.46 16.07 -6.87
N ALA A 519 24.02 16.53 -5.78
CA ALA A 519 25.47 16.56 -5.56
C ALA A 519 25.78 15.60 -4.41
N LYS A 520 26.62 14.62 -4.64
CA LYS A 520 27.10 13.66 -3.66
C LYS A 520 28.61 13.78 -3.53
N TYR A 521 29.09 13.79 -2.30
CA TYR A 521 30.51 13.78 -2.00
C TYR A 521 30.88 12.55 -1.17
N ASN A 522 31.81 11.75 -1.68
CA ASN A 522 32.34 10.56 -1.03
C ASN A 522 33.57 10.95 -0.20
N PHE A 523 33.41 11.12 1.12
CA PHE A 523 34.53 11.40 2.02
C PHE A 523 35.51 10.22 2.03
N THR A 524 34.96 9.03 2.06
CA THR A 524 35.65 7.74 1.93
C THR A 524 34.71 6.78 1.19
N ASP A 525 35.16 5.56 0.87
CA ASP A 525 34.31 4.50 0.29
C ASP A 525 33.15 4.07 1.23
N GLN A 526 33.27 4.42 2.51
CA GLN A 526 32.33 4.06 3.55
C GLN A 526 31.42 5.22 4.00
N VAL A 527 31.75 6.46 3.64
CA VAL A 527 31.06 7.66 4.14
C VAL A 527 30.81 8.64 3.01
N ASN A 528 29.56 9.00 2.82
CA ASN A 528 29.18 10.04 1.87
C ASN A 528 28.09 10.97 2.43
N ALA A 529 27.98 12.14 1.85
CA ALA A 529 26.86 13.05 2.04
C ALA A 529 26.36 13.53 0.68
N TYR A 530 25.09 13.91 0.65
CA TYR A 530 24.49 14.43 -0.57
C TYR A 530 23.49 15.56 -0.28
N VAL A 531 23.28 16.37 -1.30
CA VAL A 531 22.19 17.34 -1.37
C VAL A 531 21.41 17.07 -2.63
N ARG A 532 20.10 16.93 -2.53
CA ARG A 532 19.20 16.60 -3.63
C ARG A 532 18.03 17.57 -3.68
N TYR A 533 17.78 18.14 -4.85
CA TYR A 533 16.55 18.83 -5.19
C TYR A 533 15.76 17.98 -6.18
N ALA A 534 14.47 17.79 -5.96
CA ALA A 534 13.62 17.04 -6.88
C ALA A 534 12.19 17.56 -6.88
N THR A 535 11.52 17.39 -8.01
CA THR A 535 10.09 17.69 -8.16
C THR A 535 9.31 16.44 -8.59
N ALA A 536 8.04 16.45 -8.29
CA ALA A 536 7.06 15.48 -8.77
C ALA A 536 5.65 16.07 -8.70
N TYR A 537 4.67 15.36 -9.24
CA TYR A 537 3.28 15.76 -9.15
C TYR A 537 2.35 14.55 -9.13
N ARG A 538 1.16 14.78 -8.58
CA ARG A 538 0.02 13.90 -8.74
C ARG A 538 -0.96 14.54 -9.72
N ALA A 539 -1.45 13.74 -10.67
CA ALA A 539 -2.40 14.21 -11.64
C ALA A 539 -3.73 14.60 -10.98
N GLY A 540 -4.40 15.57 -11.54
CA GLY A 540 -5.79 15.87 -11.22
C GLY A 540 -6.74 14.80 -11.75
N GLY A 541 -8.02 14.97 -11.49
CA GLY A 541 -9.02 14.00 -11.86
C GLY A 541 -10.44 14.58 -11.91
N ALA A 542 -11.42 13.71 -11.80
CA ALA A 542 -12.83 14.06 -11.74
C ALA A 542 -13.40 13.74 -10.35
N ASN A 543 -14.29 14.59 -9.86
CA ASN A 543 -15.06 14.40 -8.64
C ASN A 543 -16.20 13.39 -8.87
N VAL A 544 -15.82 12.10 -8.93
CA VAL A 544 -16.77 11.02 -9.25
C VAL A 544 -17.82 10.77 -8.17
N ARG A 545 -17.55 11.21 -6.96
CA ARG A 545 -18.47 11.11 -5.81
C ARG A 545 -19.19 12.43 -5.48
N SER A 546 -19.01 13.45 -6.31
CA SER A 546 -19.69 14.74 -6.16
C SER A 546 -20.96 14.80 -7.00
N SER A 547 -21.91 15.61 -6.55
CA SER A 547 -23.13 15.90 -7.32
C SER A 547 -22.82 16.59 -8.66
N ASN A 548 -21.81 17.45 -8.71
CA ASN A 548 -21.49 18.29 -9.86
C ASN A 548 -20.51 17.69 -10.86
N PHE A 549 -19.83 16.59 -10.53
CA PHE A 549 -18.86 15.92 -11.43
C PHE A 549 -17.81 16.86 -12.01
N SER A 550 -17.29 17.77 -11.22
CA SER A 550 -16.24 18.71 -11.64
C SER A 550 -14.86 18.05 -11.73
N SER A 551 -13.95 18.66 -12.47
CA SER A 551 -12.54 18.29 -12.42
C SER A 551 -11.82 19.05 -11.29
N TYR A 552 -10.78 18.43 -10.72
CA TYR A 552 -9.84 19.06 -9.81
C TYR A 552 -8.43 19.05 -10.40
N GLY A 553 -7.58 19.97 -9.92
CA GLY A 553 -6.24 20.20 -10.45
C GLY A 553 -5.18 19.22 -9.95
N ALA A 554 -3.99 19.36 -10.51
CA ALA A 554 -2.80 18.63 -10.04
C ALA A 554 -2.34 19.10 -8.66
N GLU A 555 -1.67 18.21 -7.94
CA GLU A 555 -0.86 18.50 -6.76
C GLU A 555 0.62 18.45 -7.15
N GLU A 556 1.41 19.44 -6.74
CA GLU A 556 2.80 19.60 -7.13
C GLU A 556 3.72 19.66 -5.91
N VAL A 557 4.78 18.87 -5.93
CA VAL A 557 5.77 18.81 -4.85
C VAL A 557 7.14 19.23 -5.35
N SER A 558 7.81 20.06 -4.53
CA SER A 558 9.24 20.31 -4.63
C SER A 558 9.89 19.98 -3.28
N SER A 559 11.05 19.34 -3.30
CA SER A 559 11.78 18.89 -2.11
C SER A 559 13.25 19.22 -2.20
N LEU A 560 13.79 19.74 -1.11
CA LEU A 560 15.24 19.82 -0.87
C LEU A 560 15.56 18.81 0.23
N GLU A 561 16.49 17.91 -0.03
CA GLU A 561 16.94 16.86 0.89
C GLU A 561 18.45 16.95 1.08
N VAL A 562 18.90 16.84 2.33
CA VAL A 562 20.32 16.71 2.71
C VAL A 562 20.46 15.39 3.44
N GLY A 563 21.33 14.51 2.94
CA GLY A 563 21.52 13.19 3.53
C GLY A 563 22.97 12.87 3.81
N PHE A 564 23.15 11.98 4.77
CA PHE A 564 24.42 11.43 5.19
C PHE A 564 24.30 9.91 5.29
N LYS A 565 25.28 9.19 4.72
CA LYS A 565 25.34 7.73 4.77
C LYS A 565 26.73 7.30 5.20
N ALA A 566 26.79 6.39 6.17
CA ALA A 566 28.04 5.92 6.71
C ALA A 566 28.01 4.42 7.03
N ARG A 567 29.15 3.80 6.86
CA ARG A 567 29.53 2.51 7.45
C ARG A 567 30.71 2.72 8.37
N ALA A 568 30.68 2.14 9.53
CA ALA A 568 31.70 2.29 10.55
C ALA A 568 31.97 0.96 11.25
N PHE A 569 33.06 0.89 12.04
CA PHE A 569 33.44 -0.27 12.85
C PHE A 569 33.54 -1.55 11.99
N ASP A 570 34.36 -1.51 10.95
CA ASP A 570 34.52 -2.64 10.02
C ASP A 570 33.19 -3.12 9.43
N ARG A 571 32.37 -2.16 8.98
CA ARG A 571 31.03 -2.38 8.41
C ARG A 571 30.00 -2.99 9.39
N ARG A 572 30.27 -2.99 10.69
CA ARG A 572 29.32 -3.46 11.71
C ARG A 572 28.18 -2.46 11.95
N LEU A 573 28.41 -1.17 11.69
CA LEU A 573 27.38 -0.13 11.75
C LEU A 573 27.10 0.42 10.36
N THR A 574 25.83 0.41 9.99
CA THR A 574 25.31 1.20 8.86
C THR A 574 24.39 2.27 9.42
N LEU A 575 24.62 3.53 9.05
CA LEU A 575 23.83 4.68 9.48
C LEU A 575 23.44 5.53 8.26
N ASN A 576 22.15 5.80 8.09
CA ASN A 576 21.60 6.67 7.07
C ASN A 576 20.74 7.73 7.75
N VAL A 577 20.99 9.01 7.47
CA VAL A 577 20.21 10.14 8.00
C VAL A 577 19.87 11.07 6.86
N ALA A 578 18.64 11.56 6.81
CA ALA A 578 18.20 12.55 5.85
C ALA A 578 17.32 13.61 6.53
N TYR A 579 17.60 14.88 6.26
CA TYR A 579 16.71 16.01 6.52
C TYR A 579 16.08 16.43 5.21
N TYR A 580 14.81 16.78 5.23
CA TYR A 580 14.12 17.30 4.05
C TYR A 580 13.20 18.48 4.36
N HIS A 581 13.08 19.35 3.37
CA HIS A 581 12.09 20.42 3.31
C HIS A 581 11.27 20.26 2.04
N GLN A 582 9.95 20.12 2.18
CA GLN A 582 9.02 19.94 1.06
C GLN A 582 7.99 21.05 1.02
N LYS A 583 7.62 21.45 -0.19
CA LYS A 583 6.51 22.37 -0.46
C LYS A 583 5.54 21.71 -1.42
N VAL A 584 4.31 21.51 -0.96
CA VAL A 584 3.20 20.90 -1.71
C VAL A 584 2.22 22.00 -2.10
N LYS A 585 2.05 22.23 -3.39
CA LYS A 585 1.08 23.18 -3.93
C LYS A 585 -0.16 22.43 -4.40
N GLY A 586 -1.33 22.98 -4.12
CA GLY A 586 -2.60 22.40 -4.55
C GLY A 586 -2.83 21.02 -3.93
N PHE A 587 -2.46 20.82 -2.65
CA PHE A 587 -2.66 19.57 -1.93
C PHE A 587 -4.10 19.08 -2.10
N GLN A 588 -4.29 17.84 -2.55
CA GLN A 588 -5.60 17.27 -2.83
C GLN A 588 -6.19 16.66 -1.58
N SER A 589 -7.32 17.17 -1.13
CA SER A 589 -8.08 16.64 0.01
C SER A 589 -9.50 16.33 -0.37
N ASN A 590 -10.08 15.30 0.24
CA ASN A 590 -11.49 14.98 0.09
C ASN A 590 -12.29 15.63 1.20
N ILE A 591 -13.29 16.41 0.84
CA ILE A 591 -14.24 17.04 1.78
C ILE A 591 -15.65 16.53 1.49
N GLN A 592 -16.46 16.38 2.54
CA GLN A 592 -17.86 15.99 2.40
C GLN A 592 -18.69 17.14 1.83
N GLU A 593 -19.47 16.85 0.78
CA GLU A 593 -20.31 17.86 0.12
C GLU A 593 -21.56 18.19 0.93
N GLN A 594 -22.18 17.18 1.51
CA GLN A 594 -23.40 17.30 2.33
C GLN A 594 -23.30 16.37 3.54
N PRO A 595 -22.58 16.77 4.59
CA PRO A 595 -22.24 15.85 5.67
C PRO A 595 -23.44 15.31 6.44
N ILE A 596 -24.56 16.06 6.51
CA ILE A 596 -25.75 15.66 7.28
C ILE A 596 -26.69 14.78 6.43
N THR A 597 -26.89 15.13 5.16
CA THR A 597 -27.93 14.50 4.33
C THR A 597 -27.39 13.37 3.45
N ASN A 598 -26.14 13.47 3.04
CA ASN A 598 -25.47 12.44 2.26
C ASN A 598 -23.95 12.43 2.52
N PRO A 599 -23.47 11.75 3.54
CA PRO A 599 -22.05 11.68 3.89
C PRO A 599 -21.20 10.95 2.84
N SER A 600 -21.81 10.25 1.89
CA SER A 600 -21.10 9.56 0.81
C SER A 600 -20.76 10.46 -0.40
N LEU A 601 -21.30 11.68 -0.46
CA LEU A 601 -20.93 12.67 -1.46
C LEU A 601 -19.68 13.42 -1.00
N THR A 602 -18.60 13.27 -1.76
CA THR A 602 -17.32 13.92 -1.47
C THR A 602 -16.77 14.64 -2.68
N ASN A 603 -16.13 15.77 -2.46
CA ASN A 603 -15.35 16.49 -3.44
C ASN A 603 -13.86 16.38 -3.11
N THR A 604 -13.06 16.08 -4.11
CA THR A 604 -11.63 16.32 -4.06
C THR A 604 -11.39 17.76 -4.44
N VAL A 605 -10.71 18.51 -3.60
CA VAL A 605 -10.38 19.92 -3.81
C VAL A 605 -8.89 20.15 -3.61
N ASN A 606 -8.35 21.16 -4.30
CA ASN A 606 -6.96 21.56 -4.13
C ASN A 606 -6.85 22.61 -3.04
N SER A 607 -5.82 22.52 -2.19
CA SER A 607 -5.57 23.49 -1.12
C SER A 607 -5.31 24.90 -1.67
N VAL A 608 -5.76 25.91 -0.92
CA VAL A 608 -5.53 27.34 -1.24
C VAL A 608 -4.10 27.73 -0.90
N SER A 609 -3.61 27.32 0.29
CA SER A 609 -2.24 27.55 0.69
C SER A 609 -1.38 26.29 0.45
N PRO A 610 -0.08 26.45 0.19
CA PRO A 610 0.81 25.31 0.11
C PRO A 610 1.00 24.66 1.49
N LEU A 611 1.01 23.33 1.53
CA LEU A 611 1.49 22.57 2.67
C LEU A 611 3.02 22.60 2.64
N LYS A 612 3.64 23.00 3.74
CA LYS A 612 5.10 22.97 3.93
C LYS A 612 5.41 21.90 4.96
N VAL A 613 6.33 21.02 4.61
CA VAL A 613 6.69 19.88 5.46
C VAL A 613 8.18 19.88 5.69
N ASN A 614 8.58 19.74 6.96
CA ASN A 614 9.96 19.49 7.35
C ASN A 614 10.04 18.13 8.03
N GLY A 615 11.18 17.46 7.89
CA GLY A 615 11.34 16.20 8.62
C GLY A 615 12.77 15.70 8.63
N VAL A 616 12.99 14.75 9.54
CA VAL A 616 14.25 14.02 9.68
C VAL A 616 13.91 12.53 9.66
N GLU A 617 14.67 11.77 8.89
CA GLU A 617 14.60 10.32 8.85
C GLU A 617 15.97 9.76 9.19
N ALA A 618 16.02 8.74 10.04
CA ALA A 618 17.23 8.05 10.42
C ALA A 618 17.02 6.54 10.43
N GLU A 619 17.97 5.80 9.90
CA GLU A 619 18.00 4.34 9.91
C GLU A 619 19.39 3.88 10.33
N ALA A 620 19.44 2.92 11.26
CA ALA A 620 20.67 2.33 11.73
C ALA A 620 20.55 0.81 11.78
N VAL A 621 21.59 0.10 11.37
CA VAL A 621 21.77 -1.33 11.56
C VAL A 621 23.11 -1.53 12.22
N LEU A 622 23.12 -2.22 13.36
CA LEU A 622 24.33 -2.46 14.17
C LEU A 622 24.47 -3.94 14.48
N ARG A 623 25.55 -4.55 14.00
CA ARG A 623 25.96 -5.88 14.40
C ARG A 623 26.77 -5.78 15.71
N ILE A 624 26.11 -6.05 16.84
CA ILE A 624 26.70 -5.91 18.18
C ILE A 624 27.72 -7.02 18.46
N ALA A 625 27.36 -8.25 18.08
CA ALA A 625 28.15 -9.44 18.29
C ALA A 625 27.92 -10.41 17.12
N GLU A 626 28.68 -11.48 17.05
CA GLU A 626 28.42 -12.58 16.15
C GLU A 626 26.99 -13.09 16.35
N GLY A 627 26.23 -13.18 15.28
CA GLY A 627 24.82 -13.58 15.28
C GLY A 627 23.83 -12.54 15.81
N LEU A 628 24.24 -11.42 16.46
CA LEU A 628 23.32 -10.43 17.03
C LEU A 628 23.35 -9.11 16.25
N THR A 629 22.23 -8.77 15.61
CA THR A 629 22.04 -7.53 14.88
C THR A 629 20.86 -6.75 15.48
N LEU A 630 21.05 -5.46 15.74
CA LEU A 630 19.98 -4.52 16.05
C LEU A 630 19.73 -3.62 14.85
N SER A 631 18.47 -3.35 14.57
CA SER A 631 18.07 -2.34 13.59
C SER A 631 17.09 -1.36 14.23
N ALA A 632 17.20 -0.08 13.83
CA ALA A 632 16.31 0.97 14.28
C ALA A 632 16.00 1.91 13.13
N GLY A 633 14.76 2.35 13.07
CA GLY A 633 14.30 3.37 12.14
C GLY A 633 13.51 4.43 12.90
N TYR A 634 13.70 5.71 12.54
CA TYR A 634 13.01 6.83 13.15
C TYR A 634 12.68 7.89 12.10
N ALA A 635 11.49 8.48 12.19
CA ALA A 635 11.11 9.66 11.42
C ALA A 635 10.45 10.69 12.34
N TYR A 636 10.89 11.93 12.18
CA TYR A 636 10.21 13.13 12.68
C TYR A 636 9.59 13.88 11.50
N LEU A 637 8.35 14.32 11.67
CA LEU A 637 7.58 15.02 10.66
C LEU A 637 6.91 16.25 11.28
N ASP A 638 7.21 17.42 10.73
CA ASP A 638 6.49 18.66 10.99
C ASP A 638 5.67 19.04 9.75
N ALA A 639 4.39 18.75 9.80
CA ALA A 639 3.42 19.04 8.75
C ALA A 639 2.32 19.97 9.29
N PRO A 640 2.54 21.27 9.35
CA PRO A 640 1.57 22.22 9.92
C PRO A 640 0.29 22.25 9.10
N ALA A 641 -0.79 22.67 9.74
CA ALA A 641 -2.08 22.83 9.09
C ALA A 641 -1.99 23.79 7.88
N PHE A 642 -2.68 23.44 6.82
CA PHE A 642 -2.82 24.22 5.59
C PHE A 642 -4.24 24.79 5.48
N THR A 643 -4.46 25.76 4.60
CA THR A 643 -5.79 26.35 4.37
C THR A 643 -6.46 25.77 3.14
N GLN A 644 -7.75 25.53 3.26
CA GLN A 644 -8.58 24.95 2.22
C GLN A 644 -10.00 25.52 2.29
N TYR A 645 -10.75 25.44 1.19
CA TYR A 645 -12.17 25.75 1.19
C TYR A 645 -12.95 24.70 1.99
N ASP A 646 -13.77 25.15 2.91
CA ASP A 646 -14.60 24.29 3.76
C ASP A 646 -15.79 23.71 2.98
N ASN A 647 -16.30 24.50 2.04
CA ASN A 647 -17.35 24.08 1.12
C ASN A 647 -17.04 24.51 -0.32
N PRO A 648 -16.85 23.58 -1.25
CA PRO A 648 -16.56 23.90 -2.64
C PRO A 648 -17.73 24.51 -3.39
N LEU A 649 -18.97 24.43 -2.85
CA LEU A 649 -20.17 25.00 -3.43
C LEU A 649 -20.35 26.49 -3.06
N THR A 650 -19.64 26.96 -2.04
CA THR A 650 -19.64 28.36 -1.57
C THR A 650 -18.21 28.90 -1.48
N PRO A 651 -17.50 29.09 -2.60
CA PRO A 651 -16.04 29.25 -2.59
C PRO A 651 -15.53 30.57 -2.01
N ALA A 652 -16.37 31.50 -1.65
CA ALA A 652 -15.91 32.85 -1.27
C ALA A 652 -15.83 33.10 0.25
N VAL A 653 -16.36 32.23 1.11
CA VAL A 653 -16.65 32.62 2.51
C VAL A 653 -16.04 31.68 3.56
N ASP A 654 -15.79 30.41 3.25
CA ASP A 654 -15.39 29.42 4.26
C ASP A 654 -14.00 28.81 3.95
N ILE A 655 -12.95 29.49 4.42
CA ILE A 655 -11.59 28.94 4.40
C ILE A 655 -11.28 28.41 5.78
N THR A 656 -11.06 27.11 5.88
CA THR A 656 -10.73 26.41 7.13
C THR A 656 -9.31 25.85 7.11
N ARG A 657 -8.72 25.65 8.27
CA ARG A 657 -7.42 24.99 8.43
C ARG A 657 -7.63 23.49 8.52
N PHE A 658 -6.86 22.75 7.74
CA PHE A 658 -6.86 21.28 7.69
C PHE A 658 -5.49 20.72 8.06
N TYR A 659 -5.47 19.53 8.64
CA TYR A 659 -4.25 18.75 8.83
C TYR A 659 -4.08 17.71 7.71
N SER A 660 -2.84 17.39 7.42
CA SER A 660 -2.51 16.25 6.56
C SER A 660 -2.92 14.94 7.23
N VAL A 661 -3.45 14.00 6.41
CA VAL A 661 -3.86 12.68 6.89
C VAL A 661 -2.66 11.74 6.98
N GLN A 662 -2.73 10.76 7.88
CA GLN A 662 -1.72 9.71 8.06
C GLN A 662 -0.30 10.28 8.20
N SER A 663 -0.15 11.33 8.99
CA SER A 663 1.08 12.09 9.13
C SER A 663 1.43 12.27 10.62
N PRO A 664 1.89 11.19 11.29
CA PRO A 664 2.31 11.28 12.70
C PRO A 664 3.57 12.13 12.82
N ASP A 665 3.66 12.95 13.88
CA ASP A 665 4.85 13.76 14.17
C ASP A 665 6.08 12.89 14.42
N HIS A 666 5.88 11.71 15.05
CA HIS A 666 6.95 10.75 15.30
C HIS A 666 6.50 9.35 14.92
N SER A 667 7.35 8.64 14.21
CA SER A 667 7.18 7.21 13.92
C SER A 667 8.53 6.50 13.92
N GLY A 668 8.54 5.21 14.24
CA GLY A 668 9.77 4.46 14.22
C GLY A 668 9.60 3.00 14.57
N ASN A 669 10.70 2.28 14.47
CA ASN A 669 10.80 0.88 14.88
C ASN A 669 12.16 0.60 15.50
N ILE A 670 12.17 -0.49 16.25
CA ILE A 670 13.38 -1.13 16.74
C ILE A 670 13.22 -2.63 16.51
N ALA A 671 14.25 -3.31 16.02
CA ALA A 671 14.24 -4.76 15.90
C ALA A 671 15.57 -5.37 16.32
N ALA A 672 15.48 -6.60 16.81
CA ALA A 672 16.63 -7.42 17.20
C ALA A 672 16.54 -8.77 16.48
N ASP A 673 17.62 -9.13 15.80
CA ASP A 673 17.81 -10.40 15.12
C ASP A 673 18.98 -11.12 15.77
N TYR A 674 18.76 -12.37 16.18
CA TYR A 674 19.83 -13.23 16.71
C TYR A 674 19.82 -14.58 15.99
N GLU A 675 20.99 -15.04 15.58
CA GLU A 675 21.23 -16.39 15.08
C GLU A 675 22.38 -17.03 15.86
N SER A 676 22.13 -18.19 16.46
CA SER A 676 23.16 -18.94 17.19
C SER A 676 24.16 -19.60 16.22
N PRO A 677 25.37 -19.98 16.70
CA PRO A 677 26.16 -21.02 16.07
C PRO A 677 25.33 -22.29 15.86
N ASP A 678 25.80 -23.17 14.97
CA ASP A 678 25.17 -24.49 14.79
C ASP A 678 25.19 -25.28 16.12
N LEU A 679 24.01 -25.71 16.58
CA LEU A 679 23.80 -26.46 17.80
C LEU A 679 23.89 -27.99 17.58
N GLY A 680 24.26 -28.44 16.38
CA GLY A 680 24.30 -29.83 15.99
C GLY A 680 22.95 -30.39 15.46
N LEU A 681 21.84 -29.70 15.78
CA LEU A 681 20.50 -29.96 15.25
C LEU A 681 20.03 -28.86 14.29
N GLY A 682 20.87 -27.84 14.11
CA GLY A 682 20.54 -26.62 13.38
C GLY A 682 20.84 -25.37 14.19
N LYS A 683 20.44 -24.22 13.69
CA LYS A 683 20.69 -22.90 14.30
C LYS A 683 19.41 -22.33 14.92
N LEU A 684 19.51 -21.80 16.14
CA LEU A 684 18.42 -21.03 16.76
C LEU A 684 18.41 -19.62 16.18
N ALA A 685 17.27 -19.20 15.60
CA ALA A 685 17.04 -17.84 15.11
C ALA A 685 15.93 -17.17 15.92
N LEU A 686 16.18 -15.95 16.39
CA LEU A 686 15.22 -15.14 17.12
C LEU A 686 15.04 -13.82 16.39
N HIS A 687 13.81 -13.36 16.24
CA HIS A 687 13.46 -12.04 15.74
C HIS A 687 12.43 -11.41 16.66
N LEU A 688 12.65 -10.14 17.01
CA LEU A 688 11.70 -9.32 17.74
C LEU A 688 11.68 -7.94 17.10
N ASP A 689 10.49 -7.42 16.75
CA ASP A 689 10.33 -6.07 16.23
C ASP A 689 9.22 -5.33 16.98
N TYR A 690 9.47 -4.05 17.23
CA TYR A 690 8.52 -3.12 17.84
C TYR A 690 8.39 -1.87 16.97
N ALA A 691 7.18 -1.61 16.51
CA ALA A 691 6.85 -0.43 15.71
C ALA A 691 5.90 0.49 16.48
N LEU A 692 6.14 1.79 16.38
CA LEU A 692 5.36 2.82 17.07
C LEU A 692 5.13 4.05 16.19
N SER A 693 4.03 4.75 16.42
CA SER A 693 3.80 6.11 15.96
C SER A 693 3.01 6.93 16.98
N THR A 694 3.23 8.24 16.98
CA THR A 694 2.34 9.18 17.67
C THR A 694 0.99 9.24 16.97
N GLY A 695 0.02 9.92 17.59
CA GLY A 695 -1.30 10.10 17.02
C GLY A 695 -1.27 10.86 15.70
N TYR A 696 -2.17 10.47 14.78
CA TYR A 696 -2.35 11.11 13.50
C TYR A 696 -3.82 11.11 13.07
N TRP A 697 -4.16 11.96 12.10
CA TRP A 697 -5.51 12.04 11.54
C TRP A 697 -5.68 10.99 10.43
N ALA A 698 -6.65 10.11 10.57
CA ALA A 698 -6.92 9.07 9.56
C ALA A 698 -7.73 9.61 8.37
N THR A 699 -8.57 10.62 8.59
CA THR A 699 -9.38 11.27 7.56
C THR A 699 -9.20 12.79 7.58
N PRO A 700 -9.32 13.48 6.43
CA PRO A 700 -9.25 14.92 6.39
C PRO A 700 -10.42 15.50 7.15
N GLY A 701 -10.17 16.58 7.82
CA GLY A 701 -11.20 17.35 8.47
C GLY A 701 -10.71 18.70 8.95
N GLY A 702 -11.59 19.67 8.90
CA GLY A 702 -11.33 20.99 9.46
C GLY A 702 -11.05 20.90 10.95
N LEU A 703 -10.14 21.73 11.41
CA LEU A 703 -9.85 21.93 12.84
C LEU A 703 -11.09 22.30 13.66
N GLN A 704 -12.06 22.89 12.98
CA GLN A 704 -13.35 23.26 13.55
C GLN A 704 -14.43 22.89 12.55
N VAL A 705 -15.17 21.84 12.83
CA VAL A 705 -16.53 21.76 12.32
C VAL A 705 -17.28 22.78 13.16
N ALA A 706 -17.55 23.95 12.63
CA ALA A 706 -18.20 25.05 13.36
C ALA A 706 -19.49 24.63 14.08
N SER A 707 -20.17 23.61 13.57
CA SER A 707 -21.35 22.99 14.15
C SER A 707 -21.09 22.12 15.38
N LEU A 708 -19.85 21.72 15.68
CA LEU A 708 -19.49 20.81 16.78
C LEU A 708 -18.92 21.54 18.01
N GLY A 709 -18.64 22.84 17.87
CA GLY A 709 -18.12 23.68 18.95
C GLY A 709 -16.61 23.56 19.19
N PRO A 710 -16.05 24.49 19.98
CA PRO A 710 -14.59 24.64 20.14
C PRO A 710 -13.91 23.53 20.96
N THR A 711 -14.68 22.67 21.62
CA THR A 711 -14.17 21.59 22.47
C THR A 711 -14.06 20.23 21.74
N TYR A 712 -14.52 20.17 20.50
CA TYR A 712 -14.43 18.93 19.74
C TYR A 712 -12.99 18.62 19.36
N LYS A 713 -12.46 17.50 19.85
CA LYS A 713 -11.21 16.93 19.40
C LYS A 713 -11.50 15.62 18.70
N ARG A 714 -10.98 15.45 17.49
CA ARG A 714 -10.99 14.17 16.81
C ARG A 714 -10.11 13.19 17.56
N PRO A 715 -10.51 11.92 17.64
CA PRO A 715 -9.61 10.86 18.05
C PRO A 715 -8.42 10.77 17.10
N GLU A 716 -7.23 10.56 17.65
CA GLU A 716 -6.00 10.34 16.90
C GLU A 716 -5.70 8.84 16.89
N THR A 717 -5.44 8.31 15.71
CA THR A 717 -4.92 6.95 15.57
C THR A 717 -3.43 6.93 15.91
N LYS A 718 -2.96 5.83 16.48
CA LYS A 718 -1.54 5.63 16.79
C LYS A 718 -1.15 4.17 16.56
N THR A 719 0.13 3.90 16.46
CA THR A 719 0.65 2.54 16.35
C THR A 719 1.42 2.14 17.60
N ASN A 720 1.23 0.91 18.05
CA ASN A 720 1.95 0.28 19.14
C ASN A 720 1.91 -1.24 18.87
N MET A 721 2.89 -1.75 18.13
CA MET A 721 2.86 -3.10 17.59
C MET A 721 4.16 -3.83 17.92
N LEU A 722 4.07 -4.96 18.64
CA LEU A 722 5.18 -5.86 18.92
C LEU A 722 4.95 -7.18 18.22
N ASN A 723 5.93 -7.62 17.42
CA ASN A 723 5.92 -8.92 16.77
C ASN A 723 7.16 -9.71 17.13
N GLY A 724 7.10 -11.03 16.99
CA GLY A 724 8.25 -11.87 17.28
C GLY A 724 8.20 -13.22 16.59
N ARG A 725 9.38 -13.80 16.36
CA ARG A 725 9.55 -15.12 15.76
C ARG A 725 10.73 -15.84 16.38
N VAL A 726 10.55 -17.12 16.70
CA VAL A 726 11.58 -18.03 17.19
C VAL A 726 11.63 -19.22 16.26
N ALA A 727 12.79 -19.54 15.70
CA ALA A 727 12.94 -20.60 14.72
C ALA A 727 14.15 -21.47 15.02
N LEU A 728 14.05 -22.77 14.74
CA LEU A 728 15.19 -23.66 14.57
C LEU A 728 15.36 -23.89 13.06
N ARG A 729 16.47 -23.41 12.51
CA ARG A 729 16.80 -23.40 11.09
C ARG A 729 17.86 -24.42 10.73
N ASP A 730 18.00 -24.66 9.40
CA ASP A 730 19.04 -25.50 8.82
C ASP A 730 19.06 -26.93 9.38
N ILE A 731 17.92 -27.44 9.83
CA ILE A 731 17.77 -28.82 10.26
C ILE A 731 17.98 -29.72 9.02
N ALA A 732 19.00 -30.57 9.08
CA ALA A 732 19.28 -31.48 7.98
C ALA A 732 18.18 -32.54 7.87
N LEU A 733 17.51 -32.64 6.74
CA LEU A 733 16.42 -33.59 6.49
C LEU A 733 16.54 -34.18 5.07
N ALA A 734 17.02 -35.40 4.94
CA ALA A 734 17.06 -36.14 3.67
C ALA A 734 17.60 -35.34 2.46
N GLY A 735 18.71 -34.61 2.62
CA GLY A 735 19.34 -33.79 1.59
C GLY A 735 18.71 -32.39 1.41
N THR A 736 17.71 -32.03 2.21
CA THR A 736 17.08 -30.73 2.29
C THR A 736 17.40 -30.03 3.61
N LYS A 737 17.06 -28.75 3.71
CA LYS A 737 17.10 -27.99 4.96
C LYS A 737 15.67 -27.69 5.43
N ALA A 738 15.35 -28.12 6.64
CA ALA A 738 14.08 -27.80 7.27
C ALA A 738 14.22 -26.67 8.32
N GLU A 739 13.11 -25.98 8.55
CA GLU A 739 12.98 -24.94 9.57
C GLU A 739 11.63 -25.11 10.27
N ILE A 740 11.62 -25.04 11.60
CA ILE A 740 10.40 -24.99 12.40
C ILE A 740 10.42 -23.68 13.17
N ALA A 741 9.31 -22.93 13.12
CA ALA A 741 9.23 -21.64 13.82
C ALA A 741 7.91 -21.48 14.57
N LEU A 742 7.97 -20.73 15.68
CA LEU A 742 6.83 -20.12 16.34
C LEU A 742 6.83 -18.63 16.00
N PHE A 743 5.66 -18.10 15.67
CA PHE A 743 5.51 -16.66 15.38
C PHE A 743 4.35 -16.06 16.16
N GLY A 744 4.43 -14.76 16.41
CA GLY A 744 3.36 -13.98 17.01
C GLY A 744 3.35 -12.56 16.44
N LYS A 745 2.15 -12.06 16.12
CA LYS A 745 1.89 -10.69 15.66
C LYS A 745 1.00 -9.99 16.67
N ASN A 746 1.21 -8.69 16.84
CA ASN A 746 0.50 -7.87 17.81
C ASN A 746 0.54 -8.49 19.25
N LEU A 747 1.73 -8.87 19.71
CA LEU A 747 1.95 -9.55 21.01
C LEU A 747 1.48 -8.72 22.20
N LEU A 748 1.36 -7.39 22.06
CA LEU A 748 0.81 -6.50 23.10
C LEU A 748 -0.72 -6.46 23.07
N ASP A 749 -1.38 -7.15 22.13
CA ASP A 749 -2.84 -7.09 21.89
C ASP A 749 -3.32 -5.64 21.79
N SER A 750 -2.54 -4.81 21.08
CA SER A 750 -2.84 -3.39 20.91
C SER A 750 -4.11 -3.20 20.08
N THR A 751 -5.00 -2.38 20.57
CA THR A 751 -6.24 -1.97 19.92
C THR A 751 -6.13 -0.58 19.29
N ALA A 752 -4.91 -0.04 19.17
CA ALA A 752 -4.66 1.24 18.54
C ALA A 752 -5.13 1.22 17.09
N TYR A 753 -6.07 2.07 16.76
CA TYR A 753 -6.76 2.10 15.47
C TYR A 753 -5.80 2.37 14.32
N THR A 754 -6.05 1.73 13.19
CA THR A 754 -5.25 1.94 11.97
C THR A 754 -5.90 2.91 10.99
N TYR A 755 -7.21 3.04 11.06
CA TYR A 755 -8.00 3.92 10.20
C TYR A 755 -9.27 4.35 10.93
N GLY A 756 -9.77 5.56 10.66
CA GLY A 756 -11.01 6.05 11.20
C GLY A 756 -11.80 6.89 10.21
N PHE A 757 -13.10 6.94 10.38
CA PHE A 757 -14.02 7.72 9.55
C PHE A 757 -14.75 8.76 10.43
N ASP A 758 -14.69 10.03 10.05
CA ASP A 758 -15.38 11.11 10.77
C ASP A 758 -16.79 11.29 10.26
N GLY A 759 -17.75 10.76 11.00
CA GLY A 759 -19.17 10.99 10.79
C GLY A 759 -19.76 12.07 11.68
N ALA A 760 -18.94 12.80 12.44
CA ALA A 760 -19.43 13.77 13.44
C ALA A 760 -20.29 14.87 12.81
N ALA A 761 -19.93 15.35 11.63
CA ALA A 761 -20.73 16.35 10.91
C ALA A 761 -22.13 15.83 10.51
N SER A 762 -22.29 14.53 10.32
CA SER A 762 -23.59 13.87 10.08
C SER A 762 -24.34 13.51 11.38
N GLY A 763 -23.75 13.80 12.54
CA GLY A 763 -24.30 13.38 13.83
C GLY A 763 -24.03 11.91 14.17
N ALA A 764 -23.21 11.24 13.36
CA ALA A 764 -22.94 9.80 13.48
C ALA A 764 -21.77 9.45 14.42
N GLY A 765 -21.01 10.44 14.90
CA GLY A 765 -19.81 10.20 15.72
C GLY A 765 -18.59 9.85 14.90
N PHE A 766 -17.56 9.30 15.53
CA PHE A 766 -16.32 8.89 14.90
C PHE A 766 -16.22 7.36 14.90
N ALA A 767 -16.02 6.77 13.73
CA ALA A 767 -15.87 5.33 13.56
C ALA A 767 -14.40 4.97 13.45
N GLU A 768 -13.94 3.98 14.21
CA GLU A 768 -12.57 3.52 14.26
C GLU A 768 -12.49 2.02 13.94
N PHE A 769 -11.55 1.63 13.07
CA PHE A 769 -11.34 0.26 12.68
C PHE A 769 -10.21 -0.36 13.48
N LEU A 770 -10.52 -1.44 14.19
CA LEU A 770 -9.55 -2.16 15.01
C LEU A 770 -8.47 -2.81 14.12
N PRO A 771 -7.19 -2.84 14.54
CA PRO A 771 -6.15 -3.63 13.90
C PRO A 771 -6.42 -5.12 14.10
N ALA A 772 -5.72 -5.99 13.37
CA ALA A 772 -5.78 -7.42 13.63
C ALA A 772 -5.42 -7.72 15.09
N PRO A 773 -6.19 -8.58 15.81
CA PRO A 773 -5.91 -8.93 17.19
C PRO A 773 -4.61 -9.74 17.33
N LEU A 774 -4.18 -9.99 18.56
CA LEU A 774 -3.06 -10.90 18.86
C LEU A 774 -3.23 -12.21 18.08
N SER A 775 -2.28 -12.48 17.18
CA SER A 775 -2.23 -13.74 16.43
C SER A 775 -0.90 -14.45 16.64
N TYR A 776 -0.96 -15.78 16.66
CA TYR A 776 0.21 -16.63 16.84
C TYR A 776 0.02 -17.98 16.14
N GLY A 777 1.14 -18.61 15.83
CA GLY A 777 1.11 -19.89 15.14
C GLY A 777 2.45 -20.58 15.06
N ILE A 778 2.45 -21.69 14.33
CA ILE A 778 3.64 -22.48 14.01
C ILE A 778 3.83 -22.51 12.49
N GLU A 779 5.07 -22.48 12.05
CA GLU A 779 5.50 -22.60 10.66
C GLU A 779 6.44 -23.78 10.49
N LEU A 780 6.25 -24.54 9.42
CA LEU A 780 7.22 -25.49 8.90
C LEU A 780 7.66 -25.02 7.52
N ARG A 781 8.98 -25.00 7.24
CA ARG A 781 9.56 -24.67 5.95
C ARG A 781 10.60 -25.71 5.53
N ILE A 782 10.61 -26.08 4.27
CA ILE A 782 11.60 -27.02 3.69
C ILE A 782 12.17 -26.40 2.42
N ARG A 783 13.49 -26.43 2.30
CA ARG A 783 14.23 -25.89 1.15
C ARG A 783 15.20 -26.92 0.59
N TYR A 784 15.30 -26.95 -0.74
CA TYR A 784 16.28 -27.76 -1.48
C TYR A 784 17.03 -26.89 -2.45
#